data_704de7c8ad3e54d28e7c5c9221f79694
#
_entry.id   704de7c8ad3e54d28e7c5c9221f79694
#
_cell.length_a   1.000
_cell.length_b   1.000
_cell.length_c   1.000
_cell.angle_alpha   90.00
_cell.angle_beta   90.00
_cell.angle_gamma   90.00
#
_symmetry.space_group_name_H-M   'P 1'
#
loop_
_entity.id
_entity.type
_entity.pdbx_description
1 polymer ?
#
loop_
_entity_poly.entity_id
_entity_poly.type
_entity_poly.pdbx_seq_one_letter_code
_entity_poly.pdbx_strand_id
1 'polypeptide(L)'
;MARNRGFVVGFAALICAALLSISAAASIRPISDAHRSAALELFVPVDGSFPSLEETYEALRTFQILGVGKTSDISGATCPVVLDKLRSSTSSPKEFFNALRLIGILGCQIGSQTFENVASHLQALIKDADSLMDLYYSVISLLHIKGQGVSAVLSDAEGVFHSIKALSQSDGRWRYDSNNAESSTYAAGIALEALASVVSLADAEVDQSKIGIVKHDIEKLFDSIKSYDDGTLYFDEKHVDGSEYKGPLTTTASVVRGVTAFAAVAGKLNIPGDKMLGLAKFFLSIGVPGSTKDLFHQIDALSCLESNRISIPLILSLPATVLSLTSKDQLKVEVTTVFGSAAPPLTVNLVQASSYDKNTPVLENQELQFDTENNIHYLDILPLKIDVGMYTLEFEISLHDPENLNIYATGGRTNALAFLTGTIKVDKAQIGVFDSDAESAATMQKLDLSQDNRISLAANHLQRMRLTFQLVTPLGHNFKPHQVFLKLRHESKVEHIFALESSARQFKIILDFLGLVEKFYYLSGRYEIELAIGDAAMENSFLRVLGYIDLDLPEPPEKASRPPPQPVDPYSRFGPKPEISHIFRSPEKRPPKELSFAFLALTLVPLVGFLIGLLRLGVNFKGFPSSSVPALFSILFHAGIAAVLLLYGLFWLKLDLFTTLKALGLLGVFLIFVGHRTLSHHASTSAKLKTN
;
A
#
# COMPACT_ATOMS: atom_id res chain seq x y z
N MET A 1 26.42 22.35 -25.55
CA MET A 1 25.18 21.58 -25.85
C MET A 1 24.95 20.35 -24.97
N ALA A 2 25.91 19.78 -24.29
CA ALA A 2 25.70 18.61 -23.42
C ALA A 2 25.20 18.94 -22.00
N ARG A 3 25.33 20.20 -21.55
CA ARG A 3 25.03 20.62 -20.16
C ARG A 3 23.55 20.76 -19.83
N ASN A 4 22.69 20.94 -20.85
CA ASN A 4 21.23 21.03 -20.66
C ASN A 4 20.52 19.66 -20.60
N ARG A 5 21.17 18.57 -21.02
CA ARG A 5 20.52 17.24 -21.06
C ARG A 5 20.31 16.61 -19.69
N GLY A 6 21.23 16.83 -18.74
CA GLY A 6 21.12 16.23 -17.40
C GLY A 6 20.00 16.85 -16.54
N PHE A 7 19.81 18.16 -16.65
CA PHE A 7 18.77 18.87 -15.89
C PHE A 7 17.37 18.65 -16.53
N VAL A 8 17.30 18.62 -17.86
CA VAL A 8 16.08 18.27 -18.59
C VAL A 8 15.68 16.83 -18.31
N VAL A 9 16.63 15.90 -18.20
CA VAL A 9 16.36 14.50 -17.84
C VAL A 9 15.91 14.38 -16.38
N GLY A 10 16.52 15.14 -15.45
CA GLY A 10 16.09 15.16 -14.04
C GLY A 10 14.68 15.77 -13.85
N PHE A 11 14.39 16.85 -14.57
CA PHE A 11 13.09 17.51 -14.53
C PHE A 11 12.02 16.69 -15.27
N ALA A 12 12.36 16.09 -16.40
CA ALA A 12 11.50 15.15 -17.10
C ALA A 12 11.24 13.88 -16.26
N ALA A 13 12.24 13.38 -15.52
CA ALA A 13 12.06 12.27 -14.59
C ALA A 13 11.16 12.63 -13.40
N LEU A 14 11.22 13.87 -12.89
CA LEU A 14 10.33 14.37 -11.83
C LEU A 14 8.89 14.57 -12.34
N ILE A 15 8.73 15.05 -13.57
CA ILE A 15 7.41 15.16 -14.23
C ILE A 15 6.88 13.76 -14.55
N CYS A 16 7.71 12.84 -15.04
CA CYS A 16 7.32 11.44 -15.22
C CYS A 16 6.98 10.74 -13.89
N ALA A 17 7.69 11.02 -12.81
CA ALA A 17 7.36 10.50 -11.49
C ALA A 17 6.06 11.12 -10.93
N ALA A 18 5.81 12.41 -11.16
CA ALA A 18 4.55 13.06 -10.82
C ALA A 18 3.39 12.56 -11.70
N LEU A 19 3.62 12.35 -13.00
CA LEU A 19 2.65 11.74 -13.91
C LEU A 19 2.42 10.27 -13.57
N LEU A 20 3.43 9.54 -13.12
CA LEU A 20 3.29 8.16 -12.62
C LEU A 20 2.53 8.10 -11.31
N SER A 21 2.69 9.07 -10.41
CA SER A 21 1.90 9.15 -9.18
C SER A 21 0.45 9.61 -9.42
N ILE A 22 0.20 10.38 -10.47
CA ILE A 22 -1.15 10.75 -10.91
C ILE A 22 -1.79 9.60 -11.74
N SER A 23 -1.00 8.82 -12.47
CA SER A 23 -1.50 7.62 -13.16
C SER A 23 -1.89 6.49 -12.20
N ALA A 24 -1.46 6.54 -10.94
CA ALA A 24 -1.95 5.61 -9.90
C ALA A 24 -3.40 5.91 -9.46
N ALA A 25 -3.94 7.09 -9.77
CA ALA A 25 -5.38 7.40 -9.68
C ALA A 25 -6.12 7.16 -11.01
N ALA A 26 -5.43 6.62 -12.01
CA ALA A 26 -5.96 6.38 -13.35
C ALA A 26 -6.79 5.09 -13.39
N SER A 27 -7.78 5.10 -14.27
CA SER A 27 -8.77 4.05 -14.53
C SER A 27 -8.24 2.63 -14.27
N ILE A 28 -9.01 1.85 -13.53
CA ILE A 28 -8.78 0.42 -13.34
C ILE A 28 -8.66 -0.24 -14.72
N ARG A 29 -7.62 -1.02 -14.92
CA ARG A 29 -7.35 -1.70 -16.19
C ARG A 29 -7.47 -3.21 -16.04
N PRO A 30 -7.92 -3.92 -17.08
CA PRO A 30 -7.91 -5.37 -17.09
C PRO A 30 -6.46 -5.91 -17.00
N ILE A 31 -6.34 -7.22 -16.80
CA ILE A 31 -5.04 -7.91 -16.77
C ILE A 31 -4.29 -7.66 -18.07
N SER A 32 -3.02 -7.30 -17.97
CA SER A 32 -2.17 -6.84 -19.05
C SER A 32 -0.93 -7.72 -19.26
N ASP A 33 -0.15 -7.43 -20.30
CA ASP A 33 1.13 -8.08 -20.55
C ASP A 33 2.16 -7.88 -19.40
N ALA A 34 2.01 -6.81 -18.61
CA ALA A 34 2.83 -6.62 -17.42
C ALA A 34 2.63 -7.74 -16.39
N HIS A 35 1.40 -8.24 -16.21
CA HIS A 35 1.12 -9.38 -15.33
C HIS A 35 1.71 -10.68 -15.90
N ARG A 36 1.68 -10.88 -17.23
CA ARG A 36 2.32 -12.03 -17.90
C ARG A 36 3.83 -12.01 -17.71
N SER A 37 4.46 -10.85 -17.89
CA SER A 37 5.89 -10.66 -17.67
C SER A 37 6.27 -10.91 -16.20
N ALA A 38 5.50 -10.35 -15.26
CA ALA A 38 5.74 -10.56 -13.84
C ALA A 38 5.59 -12.04 -13.43
N ALA A 39 4.62 -12.76 -14.00
CA ALA A 39 4.48 -14.19 -13.73
C ALA A 39 5.74 -14.97 -14.17
N LEU A 40 6.32 -14.62 -15.32
CA LEU A 40 7.56 -15.25 -15.82
C LEU A 40 8.79 -14.89 -14.99
N GLU A 41 8.83 -13.70 -14.41
CA GLU A 41 9.93 -13.21 -13.58
C GLU A 41 9.86 -13.74 -12.14
N LEU A 42 8.66 -13.81 -11.56
CA LEU A 42 8.46 -14.24 -10.18
C LEU A 42 8.48 -15.76 -10.02
N PHE A 43 7.82 -16.50 -10.93
CA PHE A 43 7.78 -17.95 -10.89
C PHE A 43 8.92 -18.56 -11.69
N VAL A 44 10.13 -18.53 -11.13
CA VAL A 44 11.32 -19.13 -11.76
C VAL A 44 11.62 -20.48 -11.11
N PRO A 45 11.52 -21.60 -11.87
CA PRO A 45 11.91 -22.90 -11.34
C PRO A 45 13.42 -22.98 -11.14
N VAL A 46 13.86 -23.63 -10.08
CA VAL A 46 15.26 -23.95 -9.81
C VAL A 46 15.49 -25.40 -10.21
N ASP A 47 16.45 -25.65 -11.08
CA ASP A 47 16.74 -27.01 -11.61
C ASP A 47 15.51 -27.74 -12.18
N GLY A 48 14.61 -26.99 -12.82
CA GLY A 48 13.40 -27.54 -13.45
C GLY A 48 12.26 -27.89 -12.48
N SER A 49 12.36 -27.49 -11.19
CA SER A 49 11.31 -27.71 -10.18
C SER A 49 11.12 -26.49 -9.28
N PHE A 50 9.97 -26.44 -8.64
CA PHE A 50 9.70 -25.44 -7.57
C PHE A 50 9.94 -26.10 -6.20
N PRO A 51 10.14 -25.30 -5.13
CA PRO A 51 10.46 -25.80 -3.79
C PRO A 51 9.41 -26.74 -3.19
N SER A 52 8.13 -26.56 -3.56
CA SER A 52 7.01 -27.35 -3.05
C SER A 52 5.95 -27.63 -4.12
N LEU A 53 5.11 -28.66 -3.92
CA LEU A 53 3.96 -28.92 -4.80
C LEU A 53 2.92 -27.79 -4.74
N GLU A 54 2.82 -27.08 -3.63
CA GLU A 54 1.95 -25.90 -3.47
C GLU A 54 2.41 -24.77 -4.41
N GLU A 55 3.68 -24.39 -4.33
CA GLU A 55 4.26 -23.36 -5.23
C GLU A 55 4.26 -23.79 -6.69
N THR A 56 4.48 -25.09 -6.97
CA THR A 56 4.34 -25.62 -8.33
C THR A 56 2.93 -25.38 -8.88
N TYR A 57 1.91 -25.65 -8.07
CA TYR A 57 0.53 -25.42 -8.48
C TYR A 57 0.24 -23.93 -8.71
N GLU A 58 0.66 -23.07 -7.77
CA GLU A 58 0.46 -21.63 -7.88
C GLU A 58 1.09 -21.08 -9.17
N ALA A 59 2.31 -21.49 -9.47
CA ALA A 59 3.01 -21.11 -10.71
C ALA A 59 2.28 -21.60 -11.97
N LEU A 60 2.02 -22.90 -12.04
CA LEU A 60 1.42 -23.50 -13.24
C LEU A 60 -0.01 -23.05 -13.47
N ARG A 61 -0.79 -22.89 -12.40
CA ARG A 61 -2.15 -22.36 -12.49
C ARG A 61 -2.15 -20.91 -12.97
N THR A 62 -1.24 -20.07 -12.46
CA THR A 62 -1.06 -18.70 -12.94
C THR A 62 -0.68 -18.68 -14.42
N PHE A 63 0.27 -19.50 -14.84
CA PHE A 63 0.65 -19.61 -16.25
C PHE A 63 -0.50 -20.07 -17.15
N GLN A 64 -1.29 -21.05 -16.68
CA GLN A 64 -2.45 -21.54 -17.42
C GLN A 64 -3.49 -20.44 -17.62
N ILE A 65 -3.83 -19.69 -16.58
CA ILE A 65 -4.83 -18.61 -16.65
C ILE A 65 -4.34 -17.48 -17.56
N LEU A 66 -3.07 -17.10 -17.45
CA LEU A 66 -2.49 -16.03 -18.26
C LEU A 66 -2.13 -16.45 -19.69
N GLY A 67 -2.25 -17.73 -20.03
CA GLY A 67 -1.89 -18.25 -21.36
C GLY A 67 -0.39 -18.26 -21.63
N VAL A 68 0.44 -18.38 -20.58
CA VAL A 68 1.91 -18.38 -20.69
C VAL A 68 2.43 -19.81 -20.68
N GLY A 69 3.04 -20.24 -21.78
CA GLY A 69 3.49 -21.64 -21.93
C GLY A 69 4.86 -21.91 -21.32
N LYS A 70 4.93 -22.67 -20.20
CA LYS A 70 6.18 -23.22 -19.62
C LYS A 70 5.99 -24.59 -18.94
N THR A 71 5.06 -25.41 -19.39
CA THR A 71 4.66 -26.63 -18.66
C THR A 71 5.51 -27.87 -18.98
N SER A 72 6.16 -27.97 -20.13
CA SER A 72 6.82 -29.21 -20.60
C SER A 72 8.05 -29.62 -19.78
N ASP A 73 8.82 -28.67 -19.29
CA ASP A 73 10.10 -28.96 -18.61
C ASP A 73 9.88 -29.33 -17.14
N ILE A 74 8.75 -28.88 -16.53
CA ILE A 74 8.42 -29.05 -15.12
C ILE A 74 7.79 -30.43 -14.86
N SER A 75 7.05 -30.98 -15.82
CA SER A 75 6.31 -32.25 -15.64
C SER A 75 7.25 -33.43 -15.37
N GLY A 76 8.41 -33.48 -16.05
CA GLY A 76 9.40 -34.54 -15.87
C GLY A 76 9.96 -34.67 -14.45
N ALA A 77 10.21 -33.53 -13.81
CA ALA A 77 10.71 -33.49 -12.42
C ALA A 77 9.59 -33.65 -11.39
N THR A 78 8.40 -33.12 -11.66
CA THR A 78 7.32 -33.03 -10.66
C THR A 78 6.43 -34.26 -10.62
N CYS A 79 6.12 -34.91 -11.76
CA CYS A 79 5.24 -36.08 -11.79
C CYS A 79 5.73 -37.26 -10.92
N PRO A 80 7.04 -37.58 -10.83
CA PRO A 80 7.52 -38.59 -9.89
C PRO A 80 7.23 -38.26 -8.42
N VAL A 81 7.37 -36.99 -8.04
CA VAL A 81 7.09 -36.51 -6.68
C VAL A 81 5.59 -36.60 -6.38
N VAL A 82 4.75 -36.19 -7.33
CA VAL A 82 3.28 -36.35 -7.22
C VAL A 82 2.91 -37.81 -7.01
N LEU A 83 3.47 -38.71 -7.78
CA LEU A 83 3.20 -40.16 -7.69
C LEU A 83 3.65 -40.75 -6.36
N ASP A 84 4.80 -40.33 -5.86
CA ASP A 84 5.32 -40.77 -4.54
C ASP A 84 4.36 -40.36 -3.41
N LYS A 85 3.89 -39.10 -3.42
CA LYS A 85 2.92 -38.61 -2.45
C LYS A 85 1.58 -39.35 -2.51
N LEU A 86 1.11 -39.72 -3.68
CA LEU A 86 -0.13 -40.45 -3.87
C LEU A 86 -0.03 -41.94 -3.40
N ARG A 87 1.15 -42.52 -3.46
CA ARG A 87 1.40 -43.90 -3.03
C ARG A 87 1.70 -44.02 -1.54
N SER A 88 2.09 -42.95 -0.89
CA SER A 88 2.44 -42.95 0.51
C SER A 88 1.20 -43.05 1.39
N SER A 89 1.16 -44.03 2.27
CA SER A 89 0.09 -44.21 3.27
C SER A 89 0.16 -43.19 4.42
N THR A 90 1.23 -42.42 4.52
CA THR A 90 1.46 -41.43 5.59
C THR A 90 1.23 -39.99 5.09
N SER A 91 0.81 -39.82 3.86
CA SER A 91 0.52 -38.47 3.31
C SER A 91 -0.67 -37.82 4.02
N SER A 92 -0.51 -36.58 4.39
CA SER A 92 -1.57 -35.75 4.98
C SER A 92 -2.63 -35.35 3.96
N PRO A 93 -3.85 -34.96 4.37
CA PRO A 93 -4.87 -34.43 3.47
C PRO A 93 -4.36 -33.29 2.59
N LYS A 94 -3.53 -32.39 3.12
CA LYS A 94 -2.90 -31.28 2.38
C LYS A 94 -1.93 -31.78 1.30
N GLU A 95 -1.16 -32.82 1.57
CA GLU A 95 -0.23 -33.40 0.59
C GLU A 95 -0.97 -34.06 -0.59
N PHE A 96 -2.04 -34.82 -0.31
CA PHE A 96 -2.92 -35.36 -1.35
C PHE A 96 -3.53 -34.24 -2.20
N PHE A 97 -4.05 -33.21 -1.57
CA PHE A 97 -4.62 -32.05 -2.27
C PHE A 97 -3.62 -31.39 -3.19
N ASN A 98 -2.40 -31.12 -2.71
CA ASN A 98 -1.36 -30.50 -3.51
C ASN A 98 -0.90 -31.39 -4.69
N ALA A 99 -0.86 -32.70 -4.51
CA ALA A 99 -0.51 -33.64 -5.56
C ALA A 99 -1.62 -33.75 -6.62
N LEU A 100 -2.88 -33.94 -6.19
CA LEU A 100 -4.00 -34.22 -7.10
C LEU A 100 -4.35 -33.02 -8.01
N ARG A 101 -4.30 -31.80 -7.49
CA ARG A 101 -4.58 -30.60 -8.29
C ARG A 101 -3.54 -30.33 -9.40
N LEU A 102 -2.33 -30.90 -9.27
CA LEU A 102 -1.29 -30.77 -10.30
C LEU A 102 -1.48 -31.76 -11.47
N ILE A 103 -2.16 -32.88 -11.25
CA ILE A 103 -2.27 -33.96 -12.25
C ILE A 103 -2.90 -33.45 -13.54
N GLY A 104 -4.01 -32.71 -13.42
CA GLY A 104 -4.73 -32.17 -14.59
C GLY A 104 -3.93 -31.11 -15.37
N ILE A 105 -3.04 -30.39 -14.71
CA ILE A 105 -2.20 -29.37 -15.35
C ILE A 105 -0.96 -29.99 -16.01
N LEU A 106 -0.32 -30.94 -15.33
CA LEU A 106 0.94 -31.57 -15.80
C LEU A 106 0.71 -32.75 -16.74
N GLY A 107 -0.50 -33.33 -16.78
CA GLY A 107 -0.79 -34.53 -17.55
C GLY A 107 -0.06 -35.78 -17.07
N CYS A 108 0.19 -35.88 -15.75
CA CYS A 108 0.89 -37.04 -15.18
C CYS A 108 0.08 -38.33 -15.41
N GLN A 109 0.76 -39.38 -15.95
CA GLN A 109 0.14 -40.69 -16.18
C GLN A 109 0.04 -41.48 -14.87
N ILE A 110 -1.15 -41.64 -14.35
CA ILE A 110 -1.44 -42.33 -13.10
C ILE A 110 -2.49 -43.40 -13.34
N GLY A 111 -2.22 -44.61 -12.86
CA GLY A 111 -3.16 -45.73 -13.00
C GLY A 111 -4.40 -45.58 -12.13
N SER A 112 -5.58 -46.04 -12.60
CA SER A 112 -6.87 -45.97 -11.91
C SER A 112 -6.83 -46.56 -10.49
N GLN A 113 -6.10 -47.66 -10.31
CA GLN A 113 -5.93 -48.32 -9.01
C GLN A 113 -5.30 -47.38 -7.95
N THR A 114 -4.37 -46.50 -8.36
CA THR A 114 -3.79 -45.53 -7.43
C THR A 114 -4.84 -44.53 -6.96
N PHE A 115 -5.68 -44.03 -7.88
CA PHE A 115 -6.77 -43.12 -7.53
C PHE A 115 -7.82 -43.77 -6.63
N GLU A 116 -8.16 -45.04 -6.86
CA GLU A 116 -9.11 -45.78 -6.01
C GLU A 116 -8.58 -45.96 -4.58
N ASN A 117 -7.29 -46.29 -4.45
CA ASN A 117 -6.63 -46.42 -3.15
C ASN A 117 -6.60 -45.08 -2.40
N VAL A 118 -6.24 -43.99 -3.11
CA VAL A 118 -6.24 -42.62 -2.53
C VAL A 118 -7.64 -42.22 -2.14
N ALA A 119 -8.67 -42.48 -2.99
CA ALA A 119 -10.05 -42.15 -2.68
C ALA A 119 -10.53 -42.87 -1.42
N SER A 120 -10.22 -44.16 -1.28
CA SER A 120 -10.57 -44.92 -0.07
C SER A 120 -9.89 -44.37 1.18
N HIS A 121 -8.63 -43.95 1.07
CA HIS A 121 -7.89 -43.33 2.17
C HIS A 121 -8.50 -41.97 2.55
N LEU A 122 -8.79 -41.14 1.58
CA LEU A 122 -9.43 -39.82 1.81
C LEU A 122 -10.80 -39.96 2.46
N GLN A 123 -11.59 -40.98 2.10
CA GLN A 123 -12.87 -41.25 2.76
C GLN A 123 -12.71 -41.64 4.22
N ALA A 124 -11.62 -42.36 4.58
CA ALA A 124 -11.29 -42.64 5.98
C ALA A 124 -10.89 -41.35 6.72
N LEU A 125 -10.00 -40.54 6.12
CA LEU A 125 -9.60 -39.25 6.68
C LEU A 125 -10.75 -38.28 6.91
N ILE A 126 -11.76 -38.24 6.02
CA ILE A 126 -12.96 -37.43 6.20
C ILE A 126 -13.74 -37.83 7.46
N LYS A 127 -13.83 -39.14 7.78
CA LYS A 127 -14.55 -39.61 8.96
C LYS A 127 -13.86 -39.22 10.27
N ASP A 128 -12.53 -39.14 10.25
CA ASP A 128 -11.71 -38.83 11.40
C ASP A 128 -11.33 -37.33 11.46
N ALA A 129 -11.86 -36.50 10.55
CA ALA A 129 -11.49 -35.09 10.44
C ALA A 129 -12.11 -34.22 11.55
N ASP A 130 -11.28 -33.53 12.30
CA ASP A 130 -11.65 -32.65 13.41
C ASP A 130 -11.63 -31.15 13.01
N SER A 131 -11.04 -30.82 11.85
CA SER A 131 -10.87 -29.44 11.40
C SER A 131 -11.52 -29.19 10.04
N LEU A 132 -11.93 -27.93 9.81
CA LEU A 132 -12.39 -27.47 8.51
C LEU A 132 -11.35 -27.68 7.41
N MET A 133 -10.07 -27.52 7.74
CA MET A 133 -8.99 -27.65 6.76
C MET A 133 -8.82 -29.09 6.30
N ASP A 134 -8.92 -30.08 7.22
CA ASP A 134 -8.83 -31.49 6.86
C ASP A 134 -10.01 -31.92 6.00
N LEU A 135 -11.22 -31.46 6.33
CA LEU A 135 -12.41 -31.68 5.51
C LEU A 135 -12.24 -31.06 4.11
N TYR A 136 -11.79 -29.81 4.06
CA TYR A 136 -11.56 -29.09 2.82
C TYR A 136 -10.56 -29.83 1.90
N TYR A 137 -9.38 -30.13 2.40
CA TYR A 137 -8.35 -30.81 1.61
C TYR A 137 -8.80 -32.18 1.13
N SER A 138 -9.47 -32.94 1.99
CA SER A 138 -9.90 -34.30 1.67
C SER A 138 -11.05 -34.31 0.63
N VAL A 139 -12.05 -33.44 0.83
CA VAL A 139 -13.23 -33.40 -0.06
C VAL A 139 -12.85 -32.88 -1.46
N ILE A 140 -12.04 -31.83 -1.53
CA ILE A 140 -11.61 -31.31 -2.85
C ILE A 140 -10.66 -32.29 -3.53
N SER A 141 -9.85 -33.03 -2.79
CA SER A 141 -9.04 -34.10 -3.33
C SER A 141 -9.88 -35.19 -4.02
N LEU A 142 -11.00 -35.60 -3.38
CA LEU A 142 -11.96 -36.51 -4.01
C LEU A 142 -12.58 -35.93 -5.28
N LEU A 143 -12.91 -34.63 -5.29
CA LEU A 143 -13.44 -33.97 -6.46
C LEU A 143 -12.41 -33.96 -7.62
N HIS A 144 -11.13 -33.76 -7.32
CA HIS A 144 -10.07 -33.87 -8.33
C HIS A 144 -9.94 -35.28 -8.91
N ILE A 145 -10.06 -36.33 -8.06
CA ILE A 145 -10.09 -37.75 -8.53
C ILE A 145 -11.29 -37.97 -9.46
N LYS A 146 -12.48 -37.51 -9.07
CA LYS A 146 -13.67 -37.58 -9.93
C LYS A 146 -13.45 -36.89 -11.28
N GLY A 147 -12.76 -35.74 -11.29
CA GLY A 147 -12.38 -35.03 -12.50
C GLY A 147 -11.41 -35.79 -13.43
N GLN A 148 -10.69 -36.81 -12.91
CA GLN A 148 -9.85 -37.71 -13.72
C GLN A 148 -10.64 -38.91 -14.31
N GLY A 149 -11.97 -38.91 -14.17
CA GLY A 149 -12.84 -39.96 -14.71
C GLY A 149 -12.95 -41.22 -13.83
N VAL A 150 -12.43 -41.17 -12.61
CA VAL A 150 -12.54 -42.26 -11.62
C VAL A 150 -13.77 -42.02 -10.76
N SER A 151 -14.57 -43.08 -10.49
CA SER A 151 -15.73 -42.97 -9.63
C SER A 151 -15.29 -42.65 -8.20
N ALA A 152 -15.54 -41.40 -7.79
CA ALA A 152 -15.33 -40.95 -6.42
C ALA A 152 -16.64 -40.33 -5.93
N VAL A 153 -17.35 -41.06 -5.08
CA VAL A 153 -18.61 -40.64 -4.48
C VAL A 153 -18.41 -40.53 -2.99
N LEU A 154 -18.97 -39.50 -2.37
CA LEU A 154 -18.96 -39.32 -0.93
C LEU A 154 -20.16 -40.05 -0.31
N SER A 155 -19.91 -41.18 0.36
CA SER A 155 -20.97 -42.07 0.89
C SER A 155 -21.84 -41.40 1.96
N ASP A 156 -21.29 -40.48 2.74
CA ASP A 156 -21.98 -39.67 3.77
C ASP A 156 -21.87 -38.18 3.44
N ALA A 157 -22.31 -37.76 2.27
CA ALA A 157 -22.27 -36.37 1.84
C ALA A 157 -23.09 -35.46 2.79
N GLU A 158 -24.22 -35.98 3.30
CA GLU A 158 -25.10 -35.23 4.20
C GLU A 158 -24.48 -34.98 5.56
N GLY A 159 -23.83 -35.98 6.15
CA GLY A 159 -23.08 -35.84 7.42
C GLY A 159 -21.90 -34.88 7.31
N VAL A 160 -21.12 -34.98 6.22
CA VAL A 160 -19.99 -34.05 5.96
C VAL A 160 -20.49 -32.62 5.72
N PHE A 161 -21.59 -32.45 4.96
CA PHE A 161 -22.22 -31.14 4.79
C PHE A 161 -22.62 -30.53 6.13
N HIS A 162 -23.25 -31.33 6.99
CA HIS A 162 -23.66 -30.89 8.32
C HIS A 162 -22.47 -30.52 9.20
N SER A 163 -21.39 -31.31 9.19
CA SER A 163 -20.18 -31.05 9.97
C SER A 163 -19.52 -29.72 9.57
N ILE A 164 -19.38 -29.45 8.27
CA ILE A 164 -18.87 -28.15 7.79
C ILE A 164 -19.84 -27.02 8.17
N LYS A 165 -21.16 -27.22 7.98
CA LYS A 165 -22.16 -26.18 8.29
C LYS A 165 -22.23 -25.86 9.79
N ALA A 166 -21.95 -26.83 10.67
CA ALA A 166 -21.95 -26.62 12.11
C ALA A 166 -20.87 -25.64 12.58
N LEU A 167 -19.83 -25.39 11.77
CA LEU A 167 -18.79 -24.41 12.04
C LEU A 167 -19.17 -22.97 11.66
N SER A 168 -20.30 -22.78 10.95
CA SER A 168 -20.74 -21.43 10.55
C SER A 168 -21.24 -20.61 11.74
N GLN A 169 -21.11 -19.31 11.64
CA GLN A 169 -21.52 -18.34 12.63
C GLN A 169 -22.66 -17.46 12.11
N SER A 170 -23.35 -16.78 13.04
CA SER A 170 -24.50 -15.91 12.71
C SER A 170 -24.15 -14.72 11.83
N ASP A 171 -22.89 -14.35 11.72
CA ASP A 171 -22.35 -13.24 10.91
C ASP A 171 -21.86 -13.69 9.51
N GLY A 172 -22.10 -14.95 9.13
CA GLY A 172 -21.67 -15.51 7.85
C GLY A 172 -20.19 -15.94 7.80
N ARG A 173 -19.48 -15.91 8.92
CA ARG A 173 -18.10 -16.42 9.03
C ARG A 173 -18.08 -17.87 9.50
N TRP A 174 -16.92 -18.53 9.37
CA TRP A 174 -16.72 -19.92 9.82
C TRP A 174 -15.59 -20.02 10.83
N ARG A 175 -15.66 -21.03 11.70
CA ARG A 175 -14.55 -21.43 12.57
C ARG A 175 -13.70 -22.49 11.86
N TYR A 176 -12.44 -22.61 12.26
CA TYR A 176 -11.57 -23.68 11.75
C TYR A 176 -11.87 -25.05 12.40
N ASP A 177 -12.35 -25.05 13.63
CA ASP A 177 -12.75 -26.23 14.39
C ASP A 177 -13.81 -25.86 15.43
N SER A 178 -14.40 -26.87 16.09
CA SER A 178 -15.42 -26.68 17.12
C SER A 178 -14.90 -26.08 18.42
N ASN A 179 -13.59 -26.22 18.70
CA ASN A 179 -12.95 -25.77 19.94
C ASN A 179 -12.50 -24.32 19.87
N ASN A 180 -12.34 -23.78 18.65
CA ASN A 180 -11.93 -22.40 18.44
C ASN A 180 -13.13 -21.46 18.58
N ALA A 181 -13.02 -20.45 19.46
CA ALA A 181 -14.09 -19.48 19.68
C ALA A 181 -14.20 -18.45 18.54
N GLU A 182 -13.14 -18.29 17.75
CA GLU A 182 -13.02 -17.21 16.77
C GLU A 182 -13.43 -17.65 15.37
N SER A 183 -14.21 -16.77 14.72
CA SER A 183 -14.63 -16.95 13.34
C SER A 183 -13.75 -16.16 12.38
N SER A 184 -13.48 -16.74 11.21
CA SER A 184 -12.63 -16.21 10.16
C SER A 184 -13.42 -16.02 8.87
N THR A 185 -13.19 -14.91 8.18
CA THR A 185 -13.72 -14.62 6.85
C THR A 185 -13.01 -15.50 5.80
N TYR A 186 -11.71 -15.73 5.97
CA TYR A 186 -10.94 -16.64 5.13
C TYR A 186 -11.48 -18.08 5.22
N ALA A 187 -11.79 -18.55 6.44
CA ALA A 187 -12.40 -19.85 6.65
C ALA A 187 -13.78 -19.97 6.01
N ALA A 188 -14.55 -18.88 5.92
CA ALA A 188 -15.82 -18.88 5.19
C ALA A 188 -15.63 -19.24 3.72
N GLY A 189 -14.63 -18.66 3.04
CA GLY A 189 -14.30 -19.03 1.65
C GLY A 189 -13.96 -20.52 1.51
N ILE A 190 -13.09 -21.02 2.39
CA ILE A 190 -12.70 -22.45 2.45
C ILE A 190 -13.93 -23.34 2.66
N ALA A 191 -14.80 -23.01 3.61
CA ALA A 191 -16.00 -23.78 3.89
C ALA A 191 -16.97 -23.83 2.72
N LEU A 192 -17.18 -22.70 2.03
CA LEU A 192 -18.06 -22.63 0.85
C LEU A 192 -17.54 -23.47 -0.32
N GLU A 193 -16.23 -23.48 -0.55
CA GLU A 193 -15.59 -24.31 -1.57
C GLU A 193 -15.69 -25.80 -1.21
N ALA A 194 -15.50 -26.16 0.08
CA ALA A 194 -15.71 -27.51 0.58
C ALA A 194 -17.16 -27.95 0.42
N LEU A 195 -18.13 -27.13 0.83
CA LEU A 195 -19.58 -27.42 0.67
C LEU A 195 -19.99 -27.60 -0.80
N ALA A 196 -19.46 -26.77 -1.70
CA ALA A 196 -19.66 -26.93 -3.14
C ALA A 196 -19.15 -28.28 -3.63
N SER A 197 -17.99 -28.69 -3.14
CA SER A 197 -17.36 -29.98 -3.49
C SER A 197 -18.18 -31.16 -2.93
N VAL A 198 -18.70 -31.05 -1.70
CA VAL A 198 -19.59 -32.06 -1.10
C VAL A 198 -20.84 -32.26 -1.96
N VAL A 199 -21.49 -31.16 -2.36
CA VAL A 199 -22.68 -31.22 -3.24
C VAL A 199 -22.34 -31.88 -4.58
N SER A 200 -21.16 -31.58 -5.15
CA SER A 200 -20.72 -32.17 -6.42
C SER A 200 -20.35 -33.67 -6.31
N LEU A 201 -19.99 -34.15 -5.12
CA LEU A 201 -19.60 -35.54 -4.84
C LEU A 201 -20.76 -36.40 -4.31
N ALA A 202 -21.88 -35.79 -3.94
CA ALA A 202 -23.03 -36.50 -3.43
C ALA A 202 -23.64 -37.45 -4.51
N ASP A 203 -24.03 -38.64 -4.07
CA ASP A 203 -24.72 -39.62 -4.92
C ASP A 203 -26.22 -39.28 -5.10
N ALA A 204 -26.82 -38.70 -4.07
CA ALA A 204 -28.19 -38.23 -4.04
C ALA A 204 -28.20 -36.69 -4.01
N GLU A 205 -29.31 -36.13 -4.51
CA GLU A 205 -29.51 -34.68 -4.46
C GLU A 205 -29.54 -34.19 -3.00
N VAL A 206 -28.68 -33.23 -2.70
CA VAL A 206 -28.62 -32.60 -1.35
C VAL A 206 -29.86 -31.75 -1.14
N ASP A 207 -30.43 -31.83 0.07
CA ASP A 207 -31.66 -31.10 0.43
C ASP A 207 -31.55 -29.60 0.11
N GLN A 208 -32.47 -29.10 -0.73
CA GLN A 208 -32.54 -27.71 -1.16
C GLN A 208 -32.72 -26.73 0.02
N SER A 209 -33.33 -27.17 1.12
CA SER A 209 -33.45 -26.35 2.33
C SER A 209 -32.10 -26.05 2.96
N LYS A 210 -31.17 -27.01 2.96
CA LYS A 210 -29.81 -26.86 3.47
C LYS A 210 -28.97 -25.92 2.58
N ILE A 211 -29.15 -26.07 1.25
CA ILE A 211 -28.53 -25.12 0.28
C ILE A 211 -29.07 -23.72 0.51
N GLY A 212 -30.36 -23.56 0.78
CA GLY A 212 -30.98 -22.26 1.11
C GLY A 212 -30.37 -21.58 2.36
N ILE A 213 -30.07 -22.37 3.40
CA ILE A 213 -29.43 -21.85 4.61
C ILE A 213 -28.03 -21.29 4.30
N VAL A 214 -27.23 -22.01 3.50
CA VAL A 214 -25.88 -21.55 3.11
C VAL A 214 -25.95 -20.29 2.23
N LYS A 215 -26.96 -20.20 1.33
CA LYS A 215 -27.19 -18.96 0.57
C LYS A 215 -27.42 -17.76 1.48
N HIS A 216 -28.17 -17.94 2.56
CA HIS A 216 -28.39 -16.88 3.54
C HIS A 216 -27.12 -16.53 4.33
N ASP A 217 -26.27 -17.52 4.66
CA ASP A 217 -24.98 -17.22 5.28
C ASP A 217 -24.06 -16.41 4.35
N ILE A 218 -24.10 -16.69 3.03
CA ILE A 218 -23.36 -15.89 2.03
C ILE A 218 -23.88 -14.46 2.00
N GLU A 219 -25.20 -14.23 2.04
CA GLU A 219 -25.77 -12.88 2.11
C GLU A 219 -25.24 -12.12 3.34
N LYS A 220 -25.24 -12.75 4.52
CA LYS A 220 -24.68 -12.17 5.75
C LYS A 220 -23.17 -11.91 5.65
N LEU A 221 -22.43 -12.80 5.01
CA LEU A 221 -21.00 -12.59 4.78
C LEU A 221 -20.77 -11.33 3.95
N PHE A 222 -21.60 -11.11 2.92
CA PHE A 222 -21.55 -9.91 2.08
C PHE A 222 -22.03 -8.62 2.77
N ASP A 223 -22.73 -8.71 3.91
CA ASP A 223 -23.02 -7.53 4.76
C ASP A 223 -21.78 -7.03 5.50
N SER A 224 -20.78 -7.90 5.68
CA SER A 224 -19.50 -7.55 6.31
C SER A 224 -18.43 -7.03 5.34
N ILE A 225 -18.76 -6.89 4.05
CA ILE A 225 -17.84 -6.41 3.03
C ILE A 225 -17.40 -4.97 3.32
N LYS A 226 -16.11 -4.70 3.17
CA LYS A 226 -15.53 -3.38 3.32
C LYS A 226 -15.43 -2.67 1.97
N SER A 227 -15.48 -1.35 1.97
CA SER A 227 -15.37 -0.53 0.76
C SER A 227 -14.33 0.57 0.93
N TYR A 228 -13.67 0.93 -0.17
CA TYR A 228 -12.95 2.18 -0.33
C TYR A 228 -13.83 3.23 -1.02
N ASP A 229 -13.42 4.48 -0.96
CA ASP A 229 -14.16 5.62 -1.56
C ASP A 229 -14.28 5.55 -3.09
N ASP A 230 -13.42 4.79 -3.75
CA ASP A 230 -13.43 4.56 -5.20
C ASP A 230 -14.42 3.47 -5.66
N GLY A 231 -15.18 2.90 -4.73
CA GLY A 231 -16.14 1.82 -4.99
C GLY A 231 -15.53 0.43 -5.11
N THR A 232 -14.25 0.25 -4.78
CA THR A 232 -13.64 -1.07 -4.64
C THR A 232 -14.13 -1.75 -3.36
N LEU A 233 -14.37 -3.06 -3.42
CA LEU A 233 -14.90 -3.85 -2.33
C LEU A 233 -13.95 -5.00 -1.98
N TYR A 234 -13.75 -5.26 -0.70
CA TYR A 234 -12.87 -6.33 -0.23
C TYR A 234 -13.35 -6.94 1.09
N PHE A 235 -12.86 -8.14 1.37
CA PHE A 235 -13.00 -8.79 2.66
C PHE A 235 -11.69 -8.73 3.43
N ASP A 236 -11.80 -8.64 4.73
CA ASP A 236 -10.65 -8.57 5.62
C ASP A 236 -10.86 -9.42 6.87
N GLU A 237 -9.78 -9.90 7.45
CA GLU A 237 -9.80 -10.63 8.70
C GLU A 237 -9.84 -9.68 9.89
N LYS A 238 -10.39 -10.16 11.01
CA LYS A 238 -10.12 -9.55 12.30
C LYS A 238 -8.71 -9.91 12.74
N HIS A 239 -7.92 -8.92 13.09
CA HIS A 239 -6.61 -9.18 13.68
C HIS A 239 -6.81 -9.79 15.09
N VAL A 240 -6.27 -10.97 15.29
CA VAL A 240 -6.33 -11.69 16.55
C VAL A 240 -4.90 -11.98 17.01
N ASP A 241 -4.58 -11.61 18.25
CA ASP A 241 -3.26 -11.85 18.81
C ASP A 241 -2.93 -13.36 18.83
N GLY A 242 -1.80 -13.71 18.19
CA GLY A 242 -1.32 -15.09 18.12
C GLY A 242 -1.77 -15.90 16.90
N SER A 243 -2.66 -15.39 16.05
CA SER A 243 -3.02 -16.01 14.78
C SER A 243 -2.30 -15.36 13.59
N GLU A 244 -2.04 -16.17 12.55
CA GLU A 244 -1.47 -15.65 11.30
C GLU A 244 -2.51 -14.79 10.55
N TYR A 245 -2.27 -13.49 10.46
CA TYR A 245 -3.12 -12.58 9.70
C TYR A 245 -2.96 -12.80 8.20
N LYS A 246 -4.05 -13.18 7.52
CA LYS A 246 -4.03 -13.52 6.09
C LYS A 246 -4.02 -12.32 5.14
N GLY A 247 -4.40 -11.16 5.62
CA GLY A 247 -4.51 -9.93 4.82
C GLY A 247 -5.72 -9.89 3.87
N PRO A 248 -6.08 -8.70 3.39
CA PRO A 248 -7.30 -8.52 2.60
C PRO A 248 -7.25 -9.22 1.24
N LEU A 249 -6.10 -9.27 0.57
CA LEU A 249 -5.96 -9.92 -0.73
C LEU A 249 -6.26 -11.43 -0.65
N THR A 250 -5.59 -12.13 0.26
CA THR A 250 -5.75 -13.58 0.45
C THR A 250 -7.16 -13.91 0.94
N THR A 251 -7.71 -13.12 1.86
CA THR A 251 -9.06 -13.30 2.40
C THR A 251 -10.11 -13.10 1.34
N THR A 252 -10.03 -12.02 0.55
CA THR A 252 -10.97 -11.74 -0.54
C THR A 252 -10.90 -12.83 -1.61
N ALA A 253 -9.69 -13.30 -1.96
CA ALA A 253 -9.50 -14.37 -2.93
C ALA A 253 -10.15 -15.68 -2.47
N SER A 254 -10.01 -16.03 -1.17
CA SER A 254 -10.66 -17.20 -0.58
C SER A 254 -12.19 -17.11 -0.67
N VAL A 255 -12.76 -15.96 -0.30
CA VAL A 255 -14.23 -15.75 -0.36
C VAL A 255 -14.72 -15.82 -1.79
N VAL A 256 -14.04 -15.18 -2.75
CA VAL A 256 -14.42 -15.21 -4.16
C VAL A 256 -14.43 -16.65 -4.70
N ARG A 257 -13.37 -17.43 -4.44
CA ARG A 257 -13.34 -18.86 -4.85
C ARG A 257 -14.50 -19.64 -4.25
N GLY A 258 -14.70 -19.54 -2.94
CA GLY A 258 -15.76 -20.28 -2.25
C GLY A 258 -17.16 -19.92 -2.73
N VAL A 259 -17.45 -18.62 -2.87
CA VAL A 259 -18.76 -18.13 -3.31
C VAL A 259 -19.04 -18.52 -4.76
N THR A 260 -18.08 -18.38 -5.67
CA THR A 260 -18.24 -18.75 -7.08
C THR A 260 -18.35 -20.25 -7.27
N ALA A 261 -17.59 -21.06 -6.51
CA ALA A 261 -17.69 -22.51 -6.49
C ALA A 261 -19.08 -22.95 -5.98
N PHE A 262 -19.56 -22.34 -4.89
CA PHE A 262 -20.89 -22.67 -4.37
C PHE A 262 -22.03 -22.24 -5.32
N ALA A 263 -21.91 -21.09 -5.96
CA ALA A 263 -22.87 -20.65 -6.98
C ALA A 263 -22.97 -21.62 -8.17
N ALA A 264 -21.87 -22.28 -8.53
CA ALA A 264 -21.84 -23.25 -9.61
C ALA A 264 -22.76 -24.47 -9.36
N VAL A 265 -22.91 -24.87 -8.10
CA VAL A 265 -23.73 -26.04 -7.69
C VAL A 265 -25.06 -25.66 -7.09
N ALA A 266 -25.18 -24.55 -6.40
CA ALA A 266 -26.38 -24.08 -5.73
C ALA A 266 -27.36 -23.32 -6.66
N GLY A 267 -26.92 -22.98 -7.87
CA GLY A 267 -27.63 -22.11 -8.78
C GLY A 267 -27.59 -20.63 -8.34
N LYS A 268 -28.56 -19.83 -8.78
CA LYS A 268 -28.55 -18.37 -8.59
C LYS A 268 -28.44 -17.98 -7.11
N LEU A 269 -27.45 -17.16 -6.82
CA LEU A 269 -27.28 -16.44 -5.54
C LEU A 269 -27.84 -15.03 -5.67
N ASN A 270 -28.42 -14.52 -4.57
CA ASN A 270 -28.97 -13.16 -4.52
C ASN A 270 -27.87 -12.14 -4.13
N ILE A 271 -26.80 -12.08 -4.94
CA ILE A 271 -25.70 -11.13 -4.75
C ILE A 271 -25.81 -10.08 -5.86
N PRO A 272 -25.88 -8.79 -5.52
CA PRO A 272 -25.87 -7.71 -6.51
C PRO A 272 -24.63 -7.75 -7.39
N GLY A 273 -24.77 -7.56 -8.71
CA GLY A 273 -23.66 -7.53 -9.66
C GLY A 273 -22.58 -6.48 -9.30
N ASP A 274 -23.00 -5.35 -8.72
CA ASP A 274 -22.09 -4.28 -8.28
C ASP A 274 -21.12 -4.76 -7.21
N LYS A 275 -21.50 -5.70 -6.34
CA LYS A 275 -20.58 -6.30 -5.37
C LYS A 275 -19.52 -7.16 -6.07
N MET A 276 -19.90 -7.91 -7.12
CA MET A 276 -18.95 -8.70 -7.91
C MET A 276 -17.96 -7.79 -8.68
N LEU A 277 -18.48 -6.70 -9.25
CA LEU A 277 -17.65 -5.69 -9.90
C LEU A 277 -16.71 -4.99 -8.90
N GLY A 278 -17.18 -4.62 -7.71
CA GLY A 278 -16.37 -4.01 -6.68
C GLY A 278 -15.21 -4.91 -6.22
N LEU A 279 -15.45 -6.23 -6.11
CA LEU A 279 -14.41 -7.23 -5.83
C LEU A 279 -13.40 -7.33 -6.99
N ALA A 280 -13.87 -7.33 -8.24
CA ALA A 280 -12.98 -7.31 -9.40
C ALA A 280 -12.09 -6.05 -9.44
N LYS A 281 -12.71 -4.89 -9.19
CA LYS A 281 -11.99 -3.61 -9.08
C LYS A 281 -10.92 -3.64 -7.99
N PHE A 282 -11.19 -4.28 -6.84
CA PHE A 282 -10.20 -4.44 -5.77
C PHE A 282 -8.94 -5.18 -6.27
N PHE A 283 -9.11 -6.35 -6.90
CA PHE A 283 -7.96 -7.09 -7.41
C PHE A 283 -7.20 -6.34 -8.50
N LEU A 284 -7.91 -5.68 -9.41
CA LEU A 284 -7.29 -4.91 -10.50
C LEU A 284 -6.57 -3.64 -10.00
N SER A 285 -7.07 -3.01 -8.92
CA SER A 285 -6.48 -1.79 -8.34
C SER A 285 -5.11 -2.02 -7.69
N ILE A 286 -4.80 -3.27 -7.31
CA ILE A 286 -3.49 -3.65 -6.76
C ILE A 286 -2.38 -3.47 -7.80
N GLY A 287 -2.72 -3.49 -9.10
CA GLY A 287 -1.74 -3.51 -10.18
C GLY A 287 -1.01 -4.84 -10.25
N VAL A 288 0.29 -4.82 -10.51
CA VAL A 288 1.13 -6.04 -10.60
C VAL A 288 1.77 -6.32 -9.24
N PRO A 289 1.39 -7.40 -8.53
CA PRO A 289 1.98 -7.74 -7.25
C PRO A 289 3.46 -8.13 -7.35
N GLY A 290 4.21 -7.83 -6.29
CA GLY A 290 5.65 -8.13 -6.21
C GLY A 290 5.98 -9.50 -5.60
N SER A 291 4.98 -10.29 -5.16
CA SER A 291 5.18 -11.64 -4.62
C SER A 291 4.44 -12.69 -5.44
N THR A 292 4.99 -13.91 -5.49
CA THR A 292 4.39 -15.07 -6.16
C THR A 292 2.99 -15.37 -5.64
N LYS A 293 2.84 -15.38 -4.32
CA LYS A 293 1.59 -15.72 -3.63
C LYS A 293 0.49 -14.68 -3.89
N ASP A 294 0.83 -13.40 -3.84
CA ASP A 294 -0.14 -12.34 -4.11
C ASP A 294 -0.57 -12.34 -5.58
N LEU A 295 0.37 -12.55 -6.50
CA LEU A 295 0.07 -12.66 -7.92
C LEU A 295 -0.85 -13.85 -8.19
N PHE A 296 -0.57 -15.02 -7.58
CA PHE A 296 -1.44 -16.18 -7.70
C PHE A 296 -2.85 -15.87 -7.18
N HIS A 297 -2.99 -15.33 -5.97
CA HIS A 297 -4.30 -15.01 -5.39
C HIS A 297 -5.09 -14.01 -6.25
N GLN A 298 -4.42 -12.99 -6.79
CA GLN A 298 -5.04 -12.02 -7.69
C GLN A 298 -5.55 -12.69 -8.96
N ILE A 299 -4.70 -13.42 -9.68
CA ILE A 299 -5.03 -14.01 -10.98
C ILE A 299 -6.07 -15.12 -10.85
N ASP A 300 -5.94 -15.97 -9.83
CA ASP A 300 -6.88 -17.06 -9.59
C ASP A 300 -8.28 -16.54 -9.19
N ALA A 301 -8.36 -15.54 -8.31
CA ALA A 301 -9.63 -14.91 -7.94
C ALA A 301 -10.29 -14.20 -9.13
N LEU A 302 -9.53 -13.47 -9.95
CA LEU A 302 -10.03 -12.85 -11.18
C LEU A 302 -10.53 -13.89 -12.18
N SER A 303 -9.87 -15.05 -12.29
CA SER A 303 -10.31 -16.17 -13.10
C SER A 303 -11.70 -16.71 -12.65
N CYS A 304 -11.90 -16.77 -11.32
CA CYS A 304 -13.21 -17.12 -10.78
C CYS A 304 -14.28 -16.06 -11.08
N LEU A 305 -13.92 -14.78 -11.10
CA LEU A 305 -14.85 -13.69 -11.45
C LEU A 305 -15.16 -13.62 -12.94
N GLU A 306 -14.20 -13.98 -13.81
CA GLU A 306 -14.41 -14.07 -15.26
C GLU A 306 -15.42 -15.15 -15.65
N SER A 307 -15.44 -16.26 -14.89
CA SER A 307 -16.18 -17.45 -15.22
C SER A 307 -17.08 -17.90 -14.06
N ASN A 308 -18.09 -17.07 -13.70
CA ASN A 308 -19.01 -17.36 -12.60
C ASN A 308 -20.49 -17.33 -13.04
N ARG A 309 -21.36 -17.88 -12.19
CA ARG A 309 -22.83 -17.91 -12.40
C ARG A 309 -23.59 -16.81 -11.67
N ILE A 310 -22.90 -15.88 -11.03
CA ILE A 310 -23.50 -14.78 -10.28
C ILE A 310 -23.65 -13.58 -11.21
N SER A 311 -22.53 -13.00 -11.59
CA SER A 311 -22.47 -11.88 -12.54
C SER A 311 -21.03 -11.63 -12.98
N ILE A 312 -20.76 -11.53 -14.27
CA ILE A 312 -19.44 -11.30 -14.85
C ILE A 312 -19.16 -9.80 -14.84
N PRO A 313 -18.08 -9.33 -14.19
CA PRO A 313 -17.75 -7.92 -14.14
C PRO A 313 -17.31 -7.37 -15.51
N LEU A 314 -17.88 -6.25 -15.93
CA LEU A 314 -17.40 -5.48 -17.07
C LEU A 314 -16.58 -4.29 -16.57
N ILE A 315 -15.35 -4.22 -17.05
CA ILE A 315 -14.38 -3.20 -16.66
C ILE A 315 -14.34 -2.12 -17.74
N LEU A 316 -14.72 -0.90 -17.35
CA LEU A 316 -14.53 0.29 -18.16
C LEU A 316 -13.13 0.83 -17.88
N SER A 317 -12.33 0.97 -18.92
CA SER A 317 -10.97 1.48 -18.83
C SER A 317 -10.70 2.55 -19.89
N LEU A 318 -9.81 3.49 -19.54
CA LEU A 318 -9.31 4.50 -20.46
C LEU A 318 -7.92 4.08 -20.94
N PRO A 319 -7.72 3.77 -22.23
CA PRO A 319 -6.40 3.48 -22.80
C PRO A 319 -5.41 4.63 -22.59
N ALA A 320 -5.91 5.87 -22.70
CA ALA A 320 -5.17 7.08 -22.42
C ALA A 320 -5.98 7.99 -21.48
N THR A 321 -5.34 8.40 -20.39
CA THR A 321 -5.91 9.35 -19.41
C THR A 321 -5.42 10.77 -19.62
N VAL A 322 -4.41 10.95 -20.49
CA VAL A 322 -3.89 12.25 -20.91
C VAL A 322 -4.23 12.44 -22.38
N LEU A 323 -4.98 13.48 -22.70
CA LEU A 323 -5.51 13.78 -24.02
C LEU A 323 -5.01 15.15 -24.47
N SER A 324 -4.28 15.20 -25.57
CA SER A 324 -3.71 16.43 -26.12
C SER A 324 -4.71 17.12 -27.05
N LEU A 325 -5.06 18.36 -26.73
CA LEU A 325 -5.83 19.22 -27.64
C LEU A 325 -5.02 19.64 -28.87
N THR A 326 -3.69 19.66 -28.74
CA THR A 326 -2.78 20.01 -29.85
C THR A 326 -2.70 18.88 -30.87
N SER A 327 -2.60 17.64 -30.40
CA SER A 327 -2.61 16.43 -31.23
C SER A 327 -4.01 16.02 -31.72
N LYS A 328 -5.04 16.68 -31.21
CA LYS A 328 -6.46 16.35 -31.49
C LYS A 328 -6.84 14.95 -31.05
N ASP A 329 -6.39 14.57 -29.87
CA ASP A 329 -6.67 13.25 -29.34
C ASP A 329 -8.17 13.07 -29.06
N GLN A 330 -8.64 11.86 -29.28
CA GLN A 330 -10.01 11.45 -28.96
C GLN A 330 -10.06 10.83 -27.57
N LEU A 331 -11.13 11.04 -26.84
CA LEU A 331 -11.43 10.28 -25.63
C LEU A 331 -11.81 8.86 -26.06
N LYS A 332 -11.01 7.87 -25.67
CA LYS A 332 -11.21 6.46 -25.96
C LYS A 332 -11.55 5.71 -24.69
N VAL A 333 -12.54 4.84 -24.78
CA VAL A 333 -13.03 4.02 -23.68
C VAL A 333 -13.12 2.57 -24.16
N GLU A 334 -12.53 1.67 -23.41
CA GLU A 334 -12.64 0.23 -23.62
C GLU A 334 -13.53 -0.36 -22.53
N VAL A 335 -14.45 -1.26 -22.92
CA VAL A 335 -15.24 -2.06 -21.99
C VAL A 335 -14.97 -3.53 -22.28
N THR A 336 -14.36 -4.20 -21.31
CA THR A 336 -13.95 -5.60 -21.44
C THR A 336 -14.22 -6.35 -20.14
N THR A 337 -14.09 -7.67 -20.17
CA THR A 337 -14.01 -8.47 -18.94
C THR A 337 -12.68 -8.25 -18.21
N VAL A 338 -12.49 -8.89 -17.05
CA VAL A 338 -11.26 -8.70 -16.23
C VAL A 338 -9.97 -9.17 -16.93
N PHE A 339 -10.06 -10.11 -17.87
CA PHE A 339 -8.90 -10.57 -18.69
C PHE A 339 -8.84 -9.93 -20.08
N GLY A 340 -9.68 -8.93 -20.36
CA GLY A 340 -9.67 -8.21 -21.62
C GLY A 340 -10.49 -8.88 -22.74
N SER A 341 -11.35 -9.86 -22.44
CA SER A 341 -12.28 -10.41 -23.42
C SER A 341 -13.32 -9.38 -23.82
N ALA A 342 -13.80 -9.42 -25.05
CA ALA A 342 -14.78 -8.49 -25.57
C ALA A 342 -16.10 -8.54 -24.77
N ALA A 343 -16.64 -7.37 -24.44
CA ALA A 343 -17.96 -7.25 -23.85
C ALA A 343 -19.08 -7.55 -24.86
N PRO A 344 -20.29 -7.92 -24.39
CA PRO A 344 -21.45 -8.01 -25.26
C PRO A 344 -21.82 -6.66 -25.88
N PRO A 345 -22.66 -6.60 -26.91
CA PRO A 345 -23.08 -5.33 -27.50
C PRO A 345 -23.67 -4.36 -26.48
N LEU A 346 -23.09 -3.18 -26.39
CA LEU A 346 -23.43 -2.17 -25.40
C LEU A 346 -23.22 -0.74 -25.96
N THR A 347 -23.79 0.22 -25.25
CA THR A 347 -23.57 1.66 -25.48
C THR A 347 -22.87 2.25 -24.26
N VAL A 348 -21.89 3.13 -24.48
CA VAL A 348 -21.24 3.90 -23.44
C VAL A 348 -21.66 5.35 -23.54
N ASN A 349 -22.22 5.89 -22.47
CA ASN A 349 -22.60 7.29 -22.35
C ASN A 349 -21.66 8.01 -21.37
N LEU A 350 -21.11 9.14 -21.76
CA LEU A 350 -20.52 10.11 -20.85
C LEU A 350 -21.66 10.93 -20.26
N VAL A 351 -22.08 10.55 -19.04
CA VAL A 351 -23.17 11.22 -18.34
C VAL A 351 -22.80 12.63 -17.98
N GLN A 352 -21.58 12.79 -17.46
CA GLN A 352 -21.09 14.09 -17.04
C GLN A 352 -19.55 14.17 -17.11
N ALA A 353 -19.03 15.31 -17.53
CA ALA A 353 -17.64 15.68 -17.33
C ALA A 353 -17.59 16.93 -16.45
N SER A 354 -16.94 16.86 -15.30
CA SER A 354 -16.81 17.94 -14.34
C SER A 354 -15.36 18.34 -14.16
N SER A 355 -15.11 19.65 -14.04
CA SER A 355 -13.78 20.14 -13.65
C SER A 355 -13.44 19.65 -12.23
N TYR A 356 -12.27 19.04 -12.08
CA TYR A 356 -11.84 18.48 -10.78
C TYR A 356 -11.76 19.54 -9.68
N ASP A 357 -11.25 20.75 -9.99
CA ASP A 357 -11.05 21.82 -9.01
C ASP A 357 -12.36 22.45 -8.52
N LYS A 358 -13.39 22.53 -9.38
CA LYS A 358 -14.61 23.28 -9.11
C LYS A 358 -15.84 22.39 -8.99
N ASN A 359 -15.72 21.11 -9.31
CA ASN A 359 -16.83 20.17 -9.42
C ASN A 359 -18.01 20.70 -10.24
N THR A 360 -17.70 21.57 -11.23
CA THR A 360 -18.72 22.17 -12.12
C THR A 360 -18.83 21.33 -13.38
N PRO A 361 -20.05 20.97 -13.80
CA PRO A 361 -20.26 20.23 -15.03
C PRO A 361 -19.87 21.08 -16.24
N VAL A 362 -19.12 20.49 -17.14
CA VAL A 362 -18.65 21.11 -18.39
C VAL A 362 -19.34 20.47 -19.58
N LEU A 363 -19.62 19.18 -19.50
CA LEU A 363 -20.36 18.39 -20.47
C LEU A 363 -21.38 17.51 -19.79
N GLU A 364 -22.47 17.26 -20.47
CA GLU A 364 -23.53 16.34 -20.02
C GLU A 364 -24.06 15.53 -21.21
N ASN A 365 -24.38 14.25 -20.93
CA ASN A 365 -25.10 13.33 -21.82
C ASN A 365 -24.53 13.23 -23.25
N GLN A 366 -23.27 12.77 -23.35
CA GLN A 366 -22.61 12.51 -24.63
C GLN A 366 -22.52 11.01 -24.88
N GLU A 367 -23.14 10.51 -25.92
CA GLU A 367 -22.99 9.12 -26.35
C GLU A 367 -21.68 8.94 -27.12
N LEU A 368 -20.89 7.91 -26.77
CA LEU A 368 -19.66 7.59 -27.47
C LEU A 368 -19.96 6.76 -28.73
N GLN A 369 -19.24 7.04 -29.80
CA GLN A 369 -19.29 6.27 -31.04
C GLN A 369 -18.50 4.98 -30.86
N PHE A 370 -18.98 3.86 -31.46
CA PHE A 370 -18.31 2.57 -31.38
C PHE A 370 -17.52 2.26 -32.65
N ASP A 371 -16.24 2.01 -32.48
CA ASP A 371 -15.33 1.49 -33.50
C ASP A 371 -15.30 -0.03 -33.45
N THR A 372 -15.89 -0.66 -34.44
CA THR A 372 -16.02 -2.13 -34.53
C THR A 372 -14.70 -2.84 -34.87
N GLU A 373 -13.75 -2.15 -35.51
CA GLU A 373 -12.47 -2.75 -35.88
C GLU A 373 -11.54 -2.90 -34.66
N ASN A 374 -11.53 -1.87 -33.81
CA ASN A 374 -10.67 -1.84 -32.64
C ASN A 374 -11.38 -2.21 -31.34
N ASN A 375 -12.71 -2.42 -31.35
CA ASN A 375 -13.55 -2.67 -30.19
C ASN A 375 -13.44 -1.55 -29.11
N ILE A 376 -13.45 -0.29 -29.57
CA ILE A 376 -13.24 0.89 -28.73
C ILE A 376 -14.41 1.86 -28.90
N HIS A 377 -14.90 2.43 -27.79
CA HIS A 377 -15.80 3.56 -27.84
C HIS A 377 -14.98 4.86 -27.83
N TYR A 378 -15.35 5.85 -28.64
CA TYR A 378 -14.60 7.10 -28.74
C TYR A 378 -15.52 8.32 -28.81
N LEU A 379 -14.98 9.47 -28.40
CA LEU A 379 -15.64 10.76 -28.45
C LEU A 379 -14.62 11.84 -28.89
N ASP A 380 -14.97 12.63 -29.90
CA ASP A 380 -14.17 13.77 -30.33
C ASP A 380 -14.32 14.93 -29.34
N ILE A 381 -13.21 15.32 -28.71
CA ILE A 381 -13.23 16.36 -27.67
C ILE A 381 -13.21 17.77 -28.26
N LEU A 382 -12.55 17.99 -29.41
CA LEU A 382 -12.38 19.31 -30.01
C LEU A 382 -13.68 20.08 -30.28
N PRO A 383 -14.74 19.44 -30.85
CA PRO A 383 -16.00 20.12 -31.10
C PRO A 383 -16.69 20.59 -29.82
N LEU A 384 -16.39 19.95 -28.69
CA LEU A 384 -17.03 20.20 -27.39
C LEU A 384 -16.47 21.43 -26.68
N LYS A 385 -15.37 22.01 -27.18
CA LYS A 385 -14.73 23.22 -26.63
C LYS A 385 -14.44 23.15 -25.15
N ILE A 386 -13.90 22.00 -24.73
CA ILE A 386 -13.42 21.79 -23.36
C ILE A 386 -12.01 22.38 -23.26
N ASP A 387 -11.72 23.05 -22.17
CA ASP A 387 -10.41 23.68 -21.95
C ASP A 387 -9.39 22.69 -21.36
N VAL A 388 -8.15 23.10 -21.27
CA VAL A 388 -7.09 22.34 -20.59
C VAL A 388 -7.37 22.24 -19.09
N GLY A 389 -7.06 21.10 -18.50
CA GLY A 389 -7.27 20.87 -17.07
C GLY A 389 -7.51 19.42 -16.73
N MET A 390 -7.78 19.17 -15.46
CA MET A 390 -8.14 17.87 -14.93
C MET A 390 -9.66 17.76 -14.82
N TYR A 391 -10.20 16.64 -15.30
CA TYR A 391 -11.64 16.37 -15.33
C TYR A 391 -11.97 15.02 -14.72
N THR A 392 -13.06 14.99 -13.97
CA THR A 392 -13.74 13.75 -13.59
C THR A 392 -14.80 13.46 -14.63
N LEU A 393 -14.70 12.30 -15.25
CA LEU A 393 -15.62 11.78 -16.27
C LEU A 393 -16.49 10.70 -15.62
N GLU A 394 -17.81 10.87 -15.69
CA GLU A 394 -18.79 9.91 -15.20
C GLU A 394 -19.41 9.20 -16.41
N PHE A 395 -19.18 7.88 -16.49
CA PHE A 395 -19.68 7.04 -17.57
C PHE A 395 -20.81 6.13 -17.10
N GLU A 396 -21.73 5.83 -17.99
CA GLU A 396 -22.78 4.83 -17.80
C GLU A 396 -22.75 3.82 -18.96
N ILE A 397 -22.80 2.53 -18.62
CA ILE A 397 -22.81 1.43 -19.59
C ILE A 397 -24.24 0.87 -19.69
N SER A 398 -24.79 0.84 -20.90
CA SER A 398 -26.10 0.29 -21.20
C SER A 398 -25.96 -0.93 -22.12
N LEU A 399 -26.37 -2.10 -21.66
CA LEU A 399 -26.40 -3.34 -22.45
C LEU A 399 -27.59 -3.33 -23.40
N HIS A 400 -27.39 -3.75 -24.64
CA HIS A 400 -28.47 -3.77 -25.64
C HIS A 400 -29.49 -4.89 -25.40
N ASP A 401 -29.00 -6.03 -24.90
CA ASP A 401 -29.87 -7.19 -24.65
C ASP A 401 -30.22 -7.28 -23.16
N PRO A 402 -31.52 -7.28 -22.79
CA PRO A 402 -31.96 -7.42 -21.41
C PRO A 402 -31.53 -8.74 -20.74
N GLU A 403 -31.31 -9.82 -21.50
CA GLU A 403 -30.81 -11.09 -20.94
C GLU A 403 -29.39 -10.92 -20.37
N ASN A 404 -28.58 -10.10 -20.99
CA ASN A 404 -27.22 -9.79 -20.57
C ASN A 404 -27.17 -9.04 -19.23
N LEU A 405 -28.20 -8.33 -18.81
CA LEU A 405 -28.29 -7.68 -17.49
C LEU A 405 -28.26 -8.68 -16.32
N ASN A 406 -28.65 -9.94 -16.58
CA ASN A 406 -28.58 -11.00 -15.57
C ASN A 406 -27.23 -11.71 -15.53
N ILE A 407 -26.40 -11.52 -16.57
CA ILE A 407 -25.11 -12.21 -16.73
C ILE A 407 -23.96 -11.28 -16.40
N TYR A 408 -24.06 -10.01 -16.77
CA TYR A 408 -22.96 -9.04 -16.64
C TYR A 408 -23.26 -7.93 -15.63
N ALA A 409 -22.24 -7.53 -14.89
CA ALA A 409 -22.29 -6.37 -14.00
C ALA A 409 -21.63 -5.16 -14.65
N THR A 410 -22.38 -4.11 -14.90
CA THR A 410 -21.91 -2.85 -15.49
C THR A 410 -21.49 -1.82 -14.45
N GLY A 411 -21.96 -1.95 -13.20
CA GLY A 411 -21.66 -1.05 -12.10
C GLY A 411 -22.41 0.28 -12.15
N GLY A 412 -23.42 0.41 -13.01
CA GLY A 412 -24.17 1.65 -13.17
C GLY A 412 -23.26 2.77 -13.65
N ARG A 413 -22.93 3.72 -12.76
CA ARG A 413 -22.04 4.85 -13.07
C ARG A 413 -20.62 4.59 -12.61
N THR A 414 -19.67 4.85 -13.50
CA THR A 414 -18.23 4.69 -13.22
C THR A 414 -17.50 6.00 -13.46
N ASN A 415 -16.73 6.44 -12.47
CA ASN A 415 -15.92 7.65 -12.55
C ASN A 415 -14.50 7.32 -13.03
N ALA A 416 -13.96 8.16 -13.91
CA ALA A 416 -12.58 8.13 -14.34
C ALA A 416 -11.99 9.54 -14.39
N LEU A 417 -10.68 9.65 -14.19
CA LEU A 417 -9.97 10.92 -14.29
C LEU A 417 -9.30 11.03 -15.65
N ALA A 418 -9.41 12.20 -16.27
CA ALA A 418 -8.71 12.52 -17.50
C ALA A 418 -8.07 13.91 -17.42
N PHE A 419 -6.89 14.04 -18.04
CA PHE A 419 -6.16 15.30 -18.20
C PHE A 419 -6.25 15.74 -19.64
N LEU A 420 -6.81 16.92 -19.87
CA LEU A 420 -6.75 17.59 -21.15
C LEU A 420 -5.54 18.52 -21.15
N THR A 421 -4.58 18.22 -22.01
CA THR A 421 -3.35 19.01 -22.16
C THR A 421 -3.41 19.91 -23.38
N GLY A 422 -2.65 21.00 -23.36
CA GLY A 422 -2.57 21.91 -24.48
C GLY A 422 -1.45 22.94 -24.31
N THR A 423 -1.23 23.73 -25.35
CA THR A 423 -0.24 24.79 -25.31
C THR A 423 -0.79 26.03 -24.63
N ILE A 424 -0.17 26.46 -23.54
CA ILE A 424 -0.52 27.67 -22.80
C ILE A 424 0.30 28.84 -23.31
N LYS A 425 -0.37 29.97 -23.60
CA LYS A 425 0.28 31.21 -24.05
C LYS A 425 0.57 32.10 -22.86
N VAL A 426 1.78 32.71 -22.87
CA VAL A 426 2.12 33.80 -21.96
C VAL A 426 1.73 35.10 -22.64
N ASP A 427 0.86 35.84 -22.00
CA ASP A 427 0.39 37.14 -22.51
C ASP A 427 0.71 38.27 -21.54
N LYS A 428 0.83 39.48 -22.06
CA LYS A 428 1.05 40.74 -21.31
C LYS A 428 2.24 40.66 -20.33
N ALA A 429 3.28 39.94 -20.72
CA ALA A 429 4.47 39.81 -19.89
C ALA A 429 5.26 41.12 -19.89
N GLN A 430 5.55 41.65 -18.72
CA GLN A 430 6.30 42.89 -18.49
C GLN A 430 7.23 42.74 -17.29
N ILE A 431 8.43 43.31 -17.40
CA ILE A 431 9.38 43.41 -16.31
C ILE A 431 9.97 44.80 -16.25
N GLY A 432 10.30 45.27 -15.07
CA GLY A 432 10.94 46.58 -14.91
C GLY A 432 11.44 46.82 -13.49
N VAL A 433 12.30 47.82 -13.34
CA VAL A 433 12.86 48.31 -12.09
C VAL A 433 12.27 49.69 -11.79
N PHE A 434 11.92 49.94 -10.54
CA PHE A 434 11.34 51.22 -10.10
C PHE A 434 11.84 51.58 -8.69
N ASP A 435 11.82 52.86 -8.37
CA ASP A 435 12.21 53.39 -7.07
C ASP A 435 11.14 53.09 -6.02
N SER A 436 11.58 52.89 -4.76
CA SER A 436 10.69 52.47 -3.66
C SER A 436 9.53 53.44 -3.43
N ASP A 437 9.73 54.74 -3.70
CA ASP A 437 8.78 55.82 -3.44
C ASP A 437 7.89 56.16 -4.65
N ALA A 438 8.15 55.61 -5.82
CA ALA A 438 7.39 55.88 -7.05
C ALA A 438 6.61 54.64 -7.50
N GLU A 439 5.30 54.62 -7.29
CA GLU A 439 4.42 53.58 -7.85
C GLU A 439 4.32 53.65 -9.39
N SER A 440 4.71 54.78 -10.01
CA SER A 440 4.69 54.95 -11.44
C SER A 440 5.92 54.30 -12.08
N ALA A 441 5.67 53.22 -12.78
CA ALA A 441 6.66 52.42 -13.47
C ALA A 441 7.49 53.25 -14.48
N ALA A 442 8.70 53.61 -14.12
CA ALA A 442 9.55 54.39 -14.98
C ALA A 442 9.93 53.67 -16.28
N THR A 443 10.05 52.36 -16.35
CA THR A 443 10.41 51.68 -17.61
C THR A 443 10.02 50.21 -17.57
N MET A 444 8.72 49.91 -17.72
CA MET A 444 8.28 48.53 -17.91
C MET A 444 8.58 48.10 -19.34
N GLN A 445 9.48 47.10 -19.47
CA GLN A 445 9.79 46.50 -20.77
C GLN A 445 8.81 45.35 -21.03
N LYS A 446 8.29 45.29 -22.25
CA LYS A 446 7.50 44.14 -22.69
C LYS A 446 8.43 42.96 -22.92
N LEU A 447 8.04 41.80 -22.39
CA LEU A 447 8.72 40.51 -22.58
C LEU A 447 7.99 39.73 -23.65
N ASP A 448 8.69 39.38 -24.73
CA ASP A 448 8.23 38.40 -25.68
C ASP A 448 8.90 37.05 -25.35
N LEU A 449 8.15 36.21 -24.67
CA LEU A 449 8.66 34.87 -24.28
C LEU A 449 8.68 33.88 -25.45
N SER A 450 8.20 34.24 -26.63
CA SER A 450 8.31 33.45 -27.85
C SER A 450 9.67 33.58 -28.52
N GLN A 451 10.38 34.70 -28.28
CA GLN A 451 11.69 35.02 -28.87
C GLN A 451 12.81 34.95 -27.80
N ASP A 452 14.03 34.71 -28.22
CA ASP A 452 15.21 34.67 -27.34
C ASP A 452 15.77 36.08 -27.02
N ASN A 453 14.90 37.08 -26.90
CA ASN A 453 15.31 38.42 -26.53
C ASN A 453 15.62 38.50 -25.05
N ARG A 454 16.90 38.55 -24.73
CA ARG A 454 17.39 38.68 -23.34
C ARG A 454 17.37 40.17 -22.97
N ILE A 455 16.75 40.46 -21.83
CA ILE A 455 16.76 41.79 -21.24
C ILE A 455 17.99 42.02 -20.39
N SER A 456 18.43 43.23 -20.24
CA SER A 456 19.44 43.68 -19.30
C SER A 456 18.85 44.78 -18.42
N LEU A 457 18.85 44.52 -17.10
CA LEU A 457 18.35 45.45 -16.10
C LEU A 457 19.51 45.81 -15.15
N ALA A 458 19.40 46.96 -14.50
CA ALA A 458 20.28 47.35 -13.41
C ALA A 458 19.45 47.90 -12.25
N ALA A 459 19.81 47.55 -11.02
CA ALA A 459 19.10 48.01 -9.84
C ALA A 459 20.08 48.14 -8.66
N ASN A 460 19.81 49.10 -7.79
CA ASN A 460 20.47 49.18 -6.48
C ASN A 460 19.57 48.62 -5.36
N HIS A 461 20.11 48.52 -4.15
CA HIS A 461 19.39 47.98 -3.01
C HIS A 461 18.15 48.75 -2.54
N LEU A 462 17.97 50.03 -2.99
CA LEU A 462 16.80 50.88 -2.67
C LEU A 462 15.67 50.71 -3.69
N GLN A 463 15.91 49.98 -4.77
CA GLN A 463 14.96 49.77 -5.84
C GLN A 463 14.24 48.43 -5.74
N ARG A 464 13.15 48.34 -6.52
CA ARG A 464 12.32 47.16 -6.61
C ARG A 464 12.24 46.64 -8.03
N MET A 465 12.25 45.34 -8.22
CA MET A 465 11.96 44.73 -9.51
C MET A 465 10.53 44.18 -9.51
N ARG A 466 9.77 44.47 -10.56
CA ARG A 466 8.43 43.91 -10.77
C ARG A 466 8.39 43.09 -12.04
N LEU A 467 7.87 41.86 -11.94
CA LEU A 467 7.51 41.01 -13.07
C LEU A 467 6.00 40.78 -13.05
N THR A 468 5.34 40.93 -14.20
CA THR A 468 3.92 40.62 -14.36
C THR A 468 3.67 39.92 -15.68
N PHE A 469 2.77 38.93 -15.69
CA PHE A 469 2.32 38.25 -16.91
C PHE A 469 0.97 37.57 -16.69
N GLN A 470 0.33 37.14 -17.79
CA GLN A 470 -0.88 36.33 -17.78
C GLN A 470 -0.62 35.04 -18.51
N LEU A 471 -1.28 33.97 -18.06
CA LEU A 471 -1.29 32.68 -18.74
C LEU A 471 -2.69 32.44 -19.31
N VAL A 472 -2.74 32.08 -20.58
CA VAL A 472 -4.01 31.96 -21.30
C VAL A 472 -4.07 30.60 -22.01
N THR A 473 -5.18 29.92 -21.81
CA THR A 473 -5.48 28.64 -22.45
C THR A 473 -5.74 28.79 -23.94
N PRO A 474 -5.77 27.72 -24.75
CA PRO A 474 -6.15 27.79 -26.16
C PRO A 474 -7.52 28.41 -26.42
N LEU A 475 -8.46 28.30 -25.48
CA LEU A 475 -9.79 28.89 -25.56
C LEU A 475 -9.87 30.35 -25.08
N GLY A 476 -8.76 30.90 -24.61
CA GLY A 476 -8.70 32.30 -24.17
C GLY A 476 -9.02 32.49 -22.67
N HIS A 477 -9.17 31.46 -21.89
CA HIS A 477 -9.39 31.55 -20.45
C HIS A 477 -8.08 31.72 -19.69
N ASN A 478 -8.14 32.31 -18.49
CA ASN A 478 -6.98 32.41 -17.63
C ASN A 478 -6.60 31.05 -17.08
N PHE A 479 -5.31 30.71 -17.16
CA PHE A 479 -4.75 29.48 -16.65
C PHE A 479 -3.94 29.73 -15.38
N LYS A 480 -4.12 28.89 -14.38
CA LYS A 480 -3.37 28.91 -13.13
C LYS A 480 -2.59 27.63 -13.01
N PRO A 481 -1.29 27.61 -13.36
CA PRO A 481 -0.47 26.42 -13.26
C PRO A 481 -0.15 26.09 -11.79
N HIS A 482 0.22 24.85 -11.56
CA HIS A 482 0.62 24.35 -10.24
C HIS A 482 1.95 24.98 -9.76
N GLN A 483 2.87 25.28 -10.66
CA GLN A 483 4.19 25.80 -10.34
C GLN A 483 4.53 27.04 -11.17
N VAL A 484 4.85 28.14 -10.48
CA VAL A 484 5.38 29.37 -11.09
C VAL A 484 6.48 29.91 -10.19
N PHE A 485 7.72 29.88 -10.67
CA PHE A 485 8.88 30.32 -9.93
C PHE A 485 9.72 31.32 -10.73
N LEU A 486 10.14 32.38 -10.06
CA LEU A 486 11.20 33.25 -10.53
C LEU A 486 12.50 32.85 -9.80
N LYS A 487 13.54 32.62 -10.58
CA LYS A 487 14.84 32.25 -10.07
C LYS A 487 15.86 33.31 -10.46
N LEU A 488 16.60 33.79 -9.49
CA LEU A 488 17.75 34.68 -9.67
C LEU A 488 19.01 33.90 -9.35
N ARG A 489 19.91 33.77 -10.32
CA ARG A 489 21.18 33.05 -10.17
C ARG A 489 22.35 34.01 -10.35
N HIS A 490 23.09 34.24 -9.26
CA HIS A 490 24.32 35.04 -9.25
C HIS A 490 25.43 34.37 -10.08
N GLU A 491 26.38 35.15 -10.59
CA GLU A 491 27.51 34.63 -11.35
C GLU A 491 28.38 33.62 -10.55
N SER A 492 28.40 33.71 -9.21
CA SER A 492 29.02 32.72 -8.29
C SER A 492 28.19 31.43 -8.17
N LYS A 493 27.09 31.28 -8.95
CA LYS A 493 26.13 30.14 -8.95
C LYS A 493 25.25 30.07 -7.72
N VAL A 494 25.21 31.04 -6.84
CA VAL A 494 24.23 31.13 -5.76
C VAL A 494 22.85 31.42 -6.38
N GLU A 495 21.86 30.64 -5.98
CA GLU A 495 20.50 30.72 -6.55
C GLU A 495 19.48 31.11 -5.49
N HIS A 496 18.54 31.96 -5.89
CA HIS A 496 17.40 32.38 -5.06
C HIS A 496 16.11 32.13 -5.84
N ILE A 497 15.19 31.41 -5.25
CA ILE A 497 13.92 31.03 -5.87
C ILE A 497 12.78 31.71 -5.13
N PHE A 498 11.88 32.31 -5.90
CA PHE A 498 10.70 33.01 -5.41
C PHE A 498 9.46 32.43 -6.09
N ALA A 499 8.46 32.02 -5.29
CA ALA A 499 7.16 31.60 -5.80
C ALA A 499 6.33 32.83 -6.19
N LEU A 500 5.66 32.76 -7.34
CA LEU A 500 4.75 33.81 -7.78
C LEU A 500 3.33 33.46 -7.40
N GLU A 501 2.62 34.45 -6.86
CA GLU A 501 1.20 34.32 -6.55
C GLU A 501 0.34 34.90 -7.69
N SER A 502 -0.79 34.26 -7.93
CA SER A 502 -1.80 34.76 -8.86
C SER A 502 -2.74 35.71 -8.15
N SER A 503 -2.83 36.94 -8.59
CA SER A 503 -3.80 37.92 -8.14
C SER A 503 -4.65 38.41 -9.32
N ALA A 504 -5.98 38.31 -9.21
CA ALA A 504 -6.94 38.86 -10.17
C ALA A 504 -6.64 38.55 -11.66
N ARG A 505 -6.29 37.31 -12.01
CA ARG A 505 -5.97 36.82 -13.37
C ARG A 505 -4.55 37.11 -13.87
N GLN A 506 -3.69 37.71 -13.05
CA GLN A 506 -2.33 38.05 -13.43
C GLN A 506 -1.36 37.52 -12.40
N PHE A 507 -0.24 36.96 -12.85
CA PHE A 507 0.90 36.66 -12.00
C PHE A 507 1.71 37.93 -11.79
N LYS A 508 2.04 38.21 -10.52
CA LYS A 508 2.80 39.39 -10.15
C LYS A 508 3.79 39.03 -9.05
N ILE A 509 5.01 39.46 -9.21
CA ILE A 509 5.99 39.48 -8.14
C ILE A 509 6.66 40.85 -8.07
N ILE A 510 6.90 41.31 -6.85
CA ILE A 510 7.69 42.51 -6.59
C ILE A 510 8.81 42.05 -5.66
N LEU A 511 10.05 42.16 -6.10
CA LEU A 511 11.24 41.92 -5.29
C LEU A 511 11.75 43.26 -4.77
N ASP A 512 11.63 43.47 -3.48
CA ASP A 512 12.19 44.59 -2.76
C ASP A 512 13.63 44.25 -2.36
N PHE A 513 14.60 44.80 -3.07
CA PHE A 513 15.99 44.45 -2.85
C PHE A 513 16.48 44.86 -1.47
N LEU A 514 15.97 45.93 -0.86
CA LEU A 514 16.35 46.34 0.50
C LEU A 514 15.99 45.22 1.53
N GLY A 515 14.82 44.68 1.44
CA GLY A 515 14.37 43.59 2.30
C GLY A 515 15.04 42.23 2.00
N LEU A 516 15.71 42.12 0.87
CA LEU A 516 16.32 40.87 0.41
C LEU A 516 17.85 40.87 0.49
N VAL A 517 18.52 41.96 0.91
CA VAL A 517 19.97 42.07 0.96
C VAL A 517 20.63 40.91 1.72
N GLU A 518 20.12 40.58 2.91
CA GLU A 518 20.62 39.43 3.71
C GLU A 518 20.42 38.09 3.02
N LYS A 519 19.27 37.91 2.36
CA LYS A 519 18.94 36.71 1.62
C LYS A 519 19.85 36.51 0.42
N PHE A 520 20.30 37.61 -0.20
CA PHE A 520 21.29 37.61 -1.28
C PHE A 520 22.73 37.56 -0.78
N TYR A 521 22.97 37.39 0.51
CA TYR A 521 24.29 37.33 1.12
C TYR A 521 25.17 38.54 0.80
N TYR A 522 24.58 39.72 0.58
CA TYR A 522 25.27 40.95 0.18
C TYR A 522 26.11 40.82 -1.12
N LEU A 523 25.76 39.85 -1.97
CA LEU A 523 26.46 39.61 -3.23
C LEU A 523 26.02 40.61 -4.29
N SER A 524 26.87 41.65 -4.55
CA SER A 524 26.73 42.54 -5.70
C SER A 524 27.19 41.84 -6.97
N GLY A 525 26.62 42.18 -8.13
CA GLY A 525 27.03 41.65 -9.42
C GLY A 525 25.86 41.21 -10.28
N ARG A 526 26.15 40.38 -11.28
CA ARG A 526 25.17 39.98 -12.29
C ARG A 526 24.37 38.75 -11.86
N TYR A 527 23.06 38.88 -11.88
CA TYR A 527 22.12 37.81 -11.66
C TYR A 527 21.40 37.46 -12.95
N GLU A 528 21.40 36.18 -13.32
CA GLU A 528 20.59 35.64 -14.39
C GLU A 528 19.16 35.46 -13.89
N ILE A 529 18.16 36.01 -14.68
CA ILE A 529 16.74 35.94 -14.35
C ILE A 529 16.17 34.75 -15.11
N GLU A 530 15.69 33.74 -14.42
CA GLU A 530 15.03 32.58 -15.00
C GLU A 530 13.57 32.50 -14.53
N LEU A 531 12.65 32.21 -15.46
CA LEU A 531 11.25 31.98 -15.17
C LEU A 531 10.93 30.50 -15.43
N ALA A 532 10.44 29.82 -14.41
CA ALA A 532 9.95 28.44 -14.49
C ALA A 532 8.44 28.42 -14.38
N ILE A 533 7.77 27.83 -15.36
CA ILE A 533 6.32 27.61 -15.33
C ILE A 533 6.06 26.16 -15.71
N GLY A 534 5.32 25.45 -14.86
CA GLY A 534 5.01 24.05 -15.09
C GLY A 534 3.67 23.62 -14.51
N ASP A 535 2.99 22.79 -15.29
CA ASP A 535 1.75 22.12 -14.89
C ASP A 535 1.57 20.84 -15.69
N ALA A 536 0.85 19.87 -15.12
CA ALA A 536 0.54 18.62 -15.81
C ALA A 536 -0.32 18.81 -17.06
N ALA A 537 -1.13 19.88 -17.10
CA ALA A 537 -1.96 20.23 -18.25
C ALA A 537 -1.23 21.07 -19.33
N MET A 538 0.02 21.49 -19.07
CA MET A 538 0.82 22.27 -20.02
C MET A 538 1.73 21.37 -20.85
N GLU A 539 1.52 21.32 -22.15
CA GLU A 539 2.44 20.64 -23.09
C GLU A 539 3.75 21.42 -23.28
N ASN A 540 3.72 22.72 -23.06
CA ASN A 540 4.83 23.63 -23.23
C ASN A 540 5.38 24.19 -21.91
N SER A 541 5.40 23.39 -20.85
CA SER A 541 6.08 23.75 -19.60
C SER A 541 7.54 24.11 -19.86
N PHE A 542 8.04 25.16 -19.23
CA PHE A 542 9.38 25.69 -19.53
C PHE A 542 10.13 26.23 -18.32
N LEU A 543 11.44 26.21 -18.44
CA LEU A 543 12.41 26.98 -17.66
C LEU A 543 13.19 27.85 -18.65
N ARG A 544 12.98 29.15 -18.62
CA ARG A 544 13.58 30.08 -19.59
C ARG A 544 14.33 31.22 -18.92
N VAL A 545 15.48 31.55 -19.48
CA VAL A 545 16.25 32.73 -19.10
C VAL A 545 15.59 33.95 -19.75
N LEU A 546 15.12 34.91 -18.93
CA LEU A 546 14.54 36.16 -19.37
C LEU A 546 15.62 37.21 -19.70
N GLY A 547 16.76 37.14 -19.00
CA GLY A 547 17.86 38.09 -19.12
C GLY A 547 18.71 38.17 -17.87
N TYR A 548 19.27 39.32 -17.63
CA TYR A 548 20.17 39.59 -16.51
C TYR A 548 19.76 40.86 -15.77
N ILE A 549 20.04 40.88 -14.47
CA ILE A 549 19.97 42.09 -13.65
C ILE A 549 21.30 42.26 -12.95
N ASP A 550 21.94 43.44 -13.10
CA ASP A 550 23.13 43.84 -12.36
C ASP A 550 22.65 44.52 -11.06
N LEU A 551 22.90 43.89 -9.91
CA LEU A 551 22.50 44.36 -8.59
C LEU A 551 23.69 45.03 -7.88
N ASP A 552 23.48 46.23 -7.35
CA ASP A 552 24.40 46.95 -6.47
C ASP A 552 23.84 46.89 -5.04
N LEU A 553 24.44 46.01 -4.21
CA LEU A 553 24.06 45.76 -2.82
C LEU A 553 25.07 46.36 -1.87
N PRO A 554 24.73 46.76 -0.62
CA PRO A 554 25.66 47.30 0.36
C PRO A 554 26.68 46.28 0.76
N GLU A 555 27.82 46.77 1.28
CA GLU A 555 28.88 45.92 1.80
C GLU A 555 28.39 45.06 2.97
N PRO A 556 28.84 43.79 3.06
CA PRO A 556 28.41 42.90 4.13
C PRO A 556 28.98 43.36 5.50
N PRO A 557 28.18 43.35 6.57
CA PRO A 557 28.66 43.57 7.91
C PRO A 557 29.56 42.40 8.36
N GLU A 558 30.47 42.66 9.32
CA GLU A 558 31.47 41.66 9.80
C GLU A 558 30.88 40.29 10.19
N LYS A 559 29.60 40.26 10.60
CA LYS A 559 28.88 39.04 11.00
C LYS A 559 27.88 38.54 9.94
N ALA A 560 28.02 38.95 8.69
CA ALA A 560 27.13 38.52 7.64
C ALA A 560 27.17 37.02 7.36
N SER A 561 26.03 36.44 7.04
CA SER A 561 25.92 35.03 6.61
C SER A 561 26.68 34.85 5.29
N ARG A 562 27.50 33.81 5.19
CA ARG A 562 28.17 33.44 3.95
C ARG A 562 27.23 32.60 3.07
N PRO A 563 27.32 32.73 1.73
CA PRO A 563 26.56 31.90 0.83
C PRO A 563 26.92 30.41 1.01
N PRO A 564 25.97 29.50 0.77
CA PRO A 564 26.22 28.08 0.87
C PRO A 564 27.28 27.65 -0.14
N PRO A 565 28.16 26.68 0.23
CA PRO A 565 29.17 26.15 -0.67
C PRO A 565 28.48 25.57 -1.92
N GLN A 566 28.96 25.94 -3.10
CA GLN A 566 28.41 25.49 -4.36
C GLN A 566 28.66 23.99 -4.57
N PRO A 567 27.72 23.22 -5.13
CA PRO A 567 27.94 21.82 -5.45
C PRO A 567 29.11 21.71 -6.44
N VAL A 568 30.11 20.94 -6.06
CA VAL A 568 31.26 20.64 -6.94
C VAL A 568 30.74 19.78 -8.09
N ASP A 569 31.13 20.13 -9.32
CA ASP A 569 30.79 19.32 -10.49
C ASP A 569 31.25 17.86 -10.27
N PRO A 570 30.32 16.86 -10.24
CA PRO A 570 30.68 15.47 -9.99
C PRO A 570 31.63 14.89 -11.04
N TYR A 571 31.80 15.57 -12.18
CA TYR A 571 32.74 15.21 -13.23
C TYR A 571 34.10 15.89 -13.11
N SER A 572 34.33 16.85 -12.19
CA SER A 572 35.65 17.42 -11.89
C SER A 572 36.43 16.45 -10.99
N ARG A 573 36.93 15.36 -11.56
CA ARG A 573 37.63 14.28 -10.84
C ARG A 573 39.05 14.66 -10.38
N PHE A 574 39.60 15.81 -10.80
CA PHE A 574 41.01 16.16 -10.66
C PHE A 574 41.20 17.53 -9.97
N GLY A 575 40.70 17.64 -8.77
CA GLY A 575 40.98 18.78 -7.90
C GLY A 575 41.00 18.37 -6.43
N PRO A 576 41.68 19.08 -5.54
CA PRO A 576 41.57 18.82 -4.10
C PRO A 576 40.12 18.97 -3.70
N LYS A 577 39.57 17.98 -2.97
CA LYS A 577 38.23 18.08 -2.40
C LYS A 577 38.16 19.31 -1.50
N PRO A 578 37.03 20.07 -1.51
CA PRO A 578 36.89 21.20 -0.59
C PRO A 578 37.05 20.70 0.84
N GLU A 579 37.75 21.50 1.65
CA GLU A 579 37.94 21.21 3.07
C GLU A 579 36.59 21.08 3.77
N ILE A 580 36.36 19.96 4.41
CA ILE A 580 35.13 19.73 5.18
C ILE A 580 35.33 20.42 6.53
N SER A 581 34.86 21.65 6.64
CA SER A 581 34.77 22.32 7.94
C SER A 581 33.47 21.98 8.61
N HIS A 582 33.50 21.12 9.60
CA HIS A 582 32.34 20.85 10.45
C HIS A 582 32.33 21.85 11.61
N ILE A 583 31.40 22.79 11.56
CA ILE A 583 31.13 23.67 12.69
C ILE A 583 30.23 22.88 13.67
N PHE A 584 30.87 22.37 14.73
CA PHE A 584 30.13 21.76 15.81
C PHE A 584 29.20 22.81 16.44
N ARG A 585 27.93 22.47 16.55
CA ARG A 585 27.00 23.28 17.36
C ARG A 585 27.62 23.42 18.75
N SER A 586 27.70 24.64 19.25
CA SER A 586 28.08 24.85 20.66
C SER A 586 27.03 24.06 21.49
N PRO A 587 27.48 23.20 22.42
CA PRO A 587 26.58 22.46 23.25
C PRO A 587 25.65 23.42 23.98
N GLU A 588 24.37 23.08 24.03
CA GLU A 588 23.37 23.86 24.77
C GLU A 588 23.90 24.12 26.19
N LYS A 589 23.71 25.35 26.66
CA LYS A 589 24.07 25.70 28.03
C LYS A 589 23.32 24.78 28.98
N ARG A 590 24.08 23.96 29.70
CA ARG A 590 23.51 23.12 30.74
C ARG A 590 22.79 23.99 31.76
N PRO A 591 21.64 23.56 32.27
CA PRO A 591 20.96 24.27 33.35
C PRO A 591 21.92 24.44 34.55
N PRO A 592 21.76 25.51 35.33
CA PRO A 592 22.62 25.78 36.47
C PRO A 592 22.63 24.56 37.41
N LYS A 593 23.79 24.27 37.99
CA LYS A 593 23.97 23.08 38.87
C LYS A 593 23.03 23.15 40.09
N GLU A 594 22.73 24.34 40.56
CA GLU A 594 21.81 24.61 41.67
C GLU A 594 20.40 24.07 41.40
N LEU A 595 19.92 24.21 40.16
CA LEU A 595 18.62 23.68 39.74
C LEU A 595 18.59 22.13 39.79
N SER A 596 19.67 21.50 39.34
CA SER A 596 19.83 20.03 39.37
C SER A 596 19.85 19.52 40.82
N PHE A 597 20.56 20.23 41.72
CA PHE A 597 20.58 19.91 43.16
C PHE A 597 19.23 20.15 43.84
N ALA A 598 18.49 21.17 43.43
CA ALA A 598 17.13 21.41 43.95
C ALA A 598 16.18 20.28 43.59
N PHE A 599 16.20 19.80 42.35
CA PHE A 599 15.39 18.65 41.95
C PHE A 599 15.85 17.34 42.60
N LEU A 600 17.15 17.14 42.80
CA LEU A 600 17.68 15.98 43.53
C LEU A 600 17.17 16.02 45.00
N ALA A 601 17.26 17.16 45.65
CA ALA A 601 16.73 17.33 47.01
C ALA A 601 15.22 17.05 47.09
N LEU A 602 14.46 17.56 46.13
CA LEU A 602 13.02 17.35 46.04
C LEU A 602 12.66 15.84 45.85
N THR A 603 13.41 15.11 45.04
CA THR A 603 13.21 13.66 44.85
C THR A 603 13.57 12.84 46.09
N LEU A 604 14.43 13.34 46.95
CA LEU A 604 14.81 12.68 48.21
C LEU A 604 13.84 12.95 49.37
N VAL A 605 13.03 14.01 49.28
CA VAL A 605 12.05 14.37 50.34
C VAL A 605 11.12 13.19 50.74
N PRO A 606 10.51 12.41 49.81
CA PRO A 606 9.68 11.27 50.16
C PRO A 606 10.45 10.17 50.91
N LEU A 607 11.70 9.93 50.54
CA LEU A 607 12.58 8.93 51.19
C LEU A 607 12.90 9.40 52.64
N VAL A 608 13.27 10.65 52.79
CA VAL A 608 13.55 11.23 54.12
C VAL A 608 12.28 11.21 55.00
N GLY A 609 11.13 11.59 54.44
CA GLY A 609 9.84 11.50 55.11
C GLY A 609 9.46 10.10 55.57
N PHE A 610 9.75 9.10 54.72
CA PHE A 610 9.56 7.68 55.04
C PHE A 610 10.48 7.22 56.17
N LEU A 611 11.76 7.57 56.14
CA LEU A 611 12.71 7.23 57.20
C LEU A 611 12.35 7.89 58.52
N ILE A 612 11.94 9.15 58.53
CA ILE A 612 11.45 9.84 59.74
C ILE A 612 10.18 9.17 60.25
N GLY A 613 9.27 8.77 59.36
CA GLY A 613 8.07 8.04 59.72
C GLY A 613 8.39 6.69 60.39
N LEU A 614 9.32 5.93 59.84
CA LEU A 614 9.82 4.68 60.42
C LEU A 614 10.41 4.89 61.84
N LEU A 615 11.24 5.93 62.00
CA LEU A 615 11.80 6.25 63.29
C LEU A 615 10.73 6.64 64.32
N ARG A 616 9.71 7.44 63.93
CA ARG A 616 8.60 7.85 64.82
C ARG A 616 7.65 6.70 65.20
N LEU A 617 7.41 5.79 64.26
CA LEU A 617 6.56 4.60 64.50
C LEU A 617 7.28 3.53 65.32
N GLY A 618 8.57 3.64 65.59
CA GLY A 618 9.38 2.74 66.38
C GLY A 618 9.61 1.38 65.63
N VAL A 619 10.76 1.22 65.01
CA VAL A 619 11.13 -0.04 64.34
C VAL A 619 11.19 -1.13 65.41
N ASN A 620 10.37 -2.15 65.29
CA ASN A 620 10.35 -3.25 66.21
C ASN A 620 11.47 -4.26 65.90
N PHE A 621 12.61 -4.14 66.58
CA PHE A 621 13.74 -5.10 66.48
C PHE A 621 13.55 -6.36 67.29
N LYS A 622 12.43 -6.54 68.02
CA LYS A 622 12.19 -7.71 68.90
C LYS A 622 12.11 -9.05 68.12
N GLY A 623 11.90 -8.98 66.82
CA GLY A 623 11.90 -10.17 65.93
C GLY A 623 13.28 -10.59 65.38
N PHE A 624 14.37 -9.84 65.71
CA PHE A 624 15.68 -10.19 65.25
C PHE A 624 16.21 -11.43 65.99
N PRO A 625 16.76 -12.46 65.27
CA PRO A 625 17.22 -13.70 65.91
C PRO A 625 18.33 -13.43 66.91
N SER A 626 18.21 -13.97 68.14
CA SER A 626 19.19 -13.84 69.21
C SER A 626 20.37 -14.87 69.07
N SER A 627 20.22 -15.90 68.28
CA SER A 627 21.27 -16.90 68.01
C SER A 627 22.18 -16.46 66.87
N SER A 628 23.49 -16.72 66.99
CA SER A 628 24.52 -16.18 66.07
C SER A 628 24.34 -16.61 64.62
N VAL A 629 23.98 -17.85 64.32
CA VAL A 629 23.85 -18.36 62.95
C VAL A 629 22.61 -17.78 62.24
N PRO A 630 21.38 -17.81 62.77
CA PRO A 630 20.24 -17.14 62.15
C PRO A 630 20.38 -15.63 62.03
N ALA A 631 21.02 -14.96 63.03
CA ALA A 631 21.31 -13.53 62.96
C ALA A 631 22.25 -13.21 61.78
N LEU A 632 23.28 -14.02 61.54
CA LEU A 632 24.16 -13.86 60.41
C LEU A 632 23.40 -13.98 59.07
N PHE A 633 22.52 -14.96 58.90
CA PHE A 633 21.72 -15.11 57.70
C PHE A 633 20.75 -13.93 57.50
N SER A 634 20.16 -13.42 58.56
CA SER A 634 19.31 -12.21 58.47
C SER A 634 20.10 -10.98 58.05
N ILE A 635 21.31 -10.76 58.57
CA ILE A 635 22.19 -9.65 58.15
C ILE A 635 22.61 -9.84 56.70
N LEU A 636 23.02 -11.03 56.28
CA LEU A 636 23.41 -11.32 54.90
C LEU A 636 22.25 -11.11 53.92
N PHE A 637 21.03 -11.44 54.32
CA PHE A 637 19.84 -11.20 53.51
C PHE A 637 19.60 -9.70 53.26
N HIS A 638 19.66 -8.89 54.31
CA HIS A 638 19.49 -7.42 54.16
C HIS A 638 20.65 -6.78 53.40
N ALA A 639 21.88 -7.24 53.64
CA ALA A 639 23.06 -6.84 52.87
C ALA A 639 22.94 -7.19 51.39
N GLY A 640 22.38 -8.39 51.10
CA GLY A 640 22.12 -8.81 49.74
C GLY A 640 21.09 -7.94 49.04
N ILE A 641 19.99 -7.55 49.72
CA ILE A 641 19.01 -6.60 49.18
C ILE A 641 19.67 -5.23 48.92
N ALA A 642 20.50 -4.75 49.87
CA ALA A 642 21.24 -3.49 49.70
C ALA A 642 22.19 -3.54 48.48
N ALA A 643 22.85 -4.70 48.26
CA ALA A 643 23.71 -4.92 47.11
C ALA A 643 22.94 -4.89 45.76
N VAL A 644 21.72 -5.45 45.73
CA VAL A 644 20.85 -5.35 44.52
C VAL A 644 20.45 -3.90 44.24
N LEU A 645 20.06 -3.15 45.29
CA LEU A 645 19.74 -1.73 45.13
C LEU A 645 20.94 -0.91 44.65
N LEU A 646 22.12 -1.20 45.20
CA LEU A 646 23.37 -0.59 44.74
C LEU A 646 23.69 -0.95 43.29
N LEU A 647 23.47 -2.19 42.89
CA LEU A 647 23.67 -2.65 41.52
C LEU A 647 22.74 -1.89 40.55
N TYR A 648 21.50 -1.66 40.92
CA TYR A 648 20.59 -0.83 40.12
C TYR A 648 21.05 0.62 40.04
N GLY A 649 21.57 1.19 41.15
CA GLY A 649 22.19 2.52 41.11
C GLY A 649 23.38 2.58 40.17
N LEU A 650 24.24 1.56 40.21
CA LEU A 650 25.41 1.46 39.32
C LEU A 650 25.03 1.23 37.84
N PHE A 651 23.95 0.53 37.58
CA PHE A 651 23.41 0.39 36.23
C PHE A 651 23.05 1.76 35.64
N TRP A 652 22.38 2.61 36.40
CA TRP A 652 22.05 3.96 35.94
C TRP A 652 23.25 4.89 35.76
N LEU A 653 24.37 4.58 36.43
CA LEU A 653 25.58 5.44 36.40
C LEU A 653 26.62 4.97 35.39
N LYS A 654 26.89 3.66 35.27
CA LYS A 654 28.05 3.15 34.53
C LYS A 654 27.92 1.77 33.90
N LEU A 655 27.04 0.91 34.39
CA LEU A 655 27.01 -0.50 33.95
C LEU A 655 26.13 -0.70 32.72
N ASP A 656 26.54 -1.60 31.85
CA ASP A 656 25.74 -2.08 30.75
C ASP A 656 24.74 -3.17 31.19
N LEU A 657 23.71 -3.37 30.37
CA LEU A 657 22.60 -4.31 30.66
C LEU A 657 23.10 -5.74 30.92
N PHE A 658 24.01 -6.25 30.08
CA PHE A 658 24.48 -7.64 30.19
C PHE A 658 25.30 -7.89 31.45
N THR A 659 26.17 -6.94 31.82
CA THR A 659 26.94 -7.03 33.08
C THR A 659 26.02 -6.95 34.28
N THR A 660 25.03 -6.07 34.26
CA THR A 660 24.03 -5.96 35.33
C THR A 660 23.21 -7.24 35.49
N LEU A 661 22.73 -7.84 34.38
CA LEU A 661 21.96 -9.10 34.43
C LEU A 661 22.78 -10.26 34.97
N LYS A 662 24.07 -10.37 34.58
CA LYS A 662 24.98 -11.41 35.15
C LYS A 662 25.16 -11.23 36.65
N ALA A 663 25.44 -10.02 37.09
CA ALA A 663 25.59 -9.70 38.51
C ALA A 663 24.30 -9.92 39.30
N LEU A 664 23.14 -9.54 38.73
CA LEU A 664 21.82 -9.75 39.31
C LEU A 664 21.49 -11.22 39.43
N GLY A 665 21.85 -12.03 38.44
CA GLY A 665 21.68 -13.49 38.46
C GLY A 665 22.46 -14.15 39.64
N LEU A 666 23.73 -13.77 39.84
CA LEU A 666 24.54 -14.25 40.94
C LEU A 666 24.00 -13.80 42.30
N LEU A 667 23.65 -12.50 42.43
CA LEU A 667 23.03 -11.98 43.66
C LEU A 667 21.67 -12.58 43.93
N GLY A 668 20.88 -12.88 42.89
CA GLY A 668 19.59 -13.55 43.01
C GLY A 668 19.69 -14.96 43.59
N VAL A 669 20.62 -15.78 43.09
CA VAL A 669 20.85 -17.10 43.62
C VAL A 669 21.30 -17.03 45.10
N PHE A 670 22.19 -16.10 45.41
CA PHE A 670 22.64 -15.86 46.79
C PHE A 670 21.46 -15.46 47.70
N LEU A 671 20.64 -14.50 47.26
CA LEU A 671 19.48 -14.02 48.01
C LEU A 671 18.42 -15.10 48.24
N ILE A 672 18.15 -15.94 47.22
CA ILE A 672 17.22 -17.07 47.35
C ILE A 672 17.70 -18.02 48.44
N PHE A 673 18.99 -18.38 48.42
CA PHE A 673 19.57 -19.29 49.43
C PHE A 673 19.50 -18.70 50.84
N VAL A 674 20.01 -17.47 51.03
CA VAL A 674 20.05 -16.79 52.34
C VAL A 674 18.63 -16.48 52.81
N GLY A 675 17.74 -16.01 51.89
CA GLY A 675 16.35 -15.71 52.19
C GLY A 675 15.58 -16.96 52.64
N HIS A 676 15.76 -18.06 51.92
CA HIS A 676 15.15 -19.34 52.35
C HIS A 676 15.58 -19.75 53.77
N ARG A 677 16.85 -19.61 54.11
CA ARG A 677 17.36 -19.93 55.46
C ARG A 677 16.76 -18.98 56.51
N THR A 678 16.68 -17.70 56.21
CA THR A 678 16.13 -16.68 57.12
C THR A 678 14.62 -16.89 57.34
N LEU A 679 13.85 -17.09 56.27
CA LEU A 679 12.40 -17.31 56.35
C LEU A 679 12.03 -18.64 57.00
N SER A 680 12.78 -19.70 56.71
CA SER A 680 12.60 -21.01 57.35
C SER A 680 12.80 -20.95 58.87
N HIS A 681 13.81 -20.20 59.35
CA HIS A 681 14.03 -19.95 60.75
C HIS A 681 12.86 -19.20 61.39
N HIS A 682 12.40 -18.10 60.76
CA HIS A 682 11.24 -17.33 61.24
C HIS A 682 9.96 -18.16 61.30
N ALA A 683 9.71 -19.00 60.27
CA ALA A 683 8.55 -19.88 60.22
C ALA A 683 8.60 -20.93 61.36
N SER A 684 9.77 -21.54 61.64
CA SER A 684 9.94 -22.48 62.71
C SER A 684 9.82 -21.89 64.10
N THR A 685 10.25 -20.63 64.29
CA THR A 685 10.10 -19.89 65.54
C THR A 685 8.67 -19.47 65.78
N SER A 686 7.95 -19.05 64.74
CA SER A 686 6.53 -18.72 64.81
C SER A 686 5.65 -19.95 65.06
N ALA A 687 6.01 -21.11 64.53
CA ALA A 687 5.32 -22.38 64.83
C ALA A 687 5.49 -22.78 66.28
N LYS A 688 6.68 -22.64 66.88
CA LYS A 688 6.94 -22.92 68.29
C LYS A 688 6.22 -21.98 69.27
N LEU A 689 6.00 -20.72 68.85
CA LEU A 689 5.21 -19.72 69.65
C LEU A 689 3.70 -20.00 69.62
N LYS A 690 3.17 -20.74 68.66
CA LYS A 690 1.78 -21.15 68.57
C LYS A 690 1.47 -22.44 69.30
N THR A 691 2.48 -23.22 69.71
CA THR A 691 2.35 -24.50 70.41
C THR A 691 2.63 -24.41 71.92
N ASN A 692 3.00 -23.24 72.44
CA ASN A 692 3.02 -22.87 73.85
C ASN A 692 1.89 -21.84 74.06
#